data_e204077924ce7f62e345194f8af4f4cf
#
_entry.id   e204077924ce7f62e345194f8af4f4cf
#
_cell.length_a   1.000
_cell.length_b   1.000
_cell.length_c   1.000
_cell.angle_alpha   90.00
_cell.angle_beta   90.00
_cell.angle_gamma   90.00
#
_symmetry.space_group_name_H-M   'P 1'
#
loop_
_entity.id
_entity.type
_entity.pdbx_description
1 polymer ?
#
loop_
_entity_poly.entity_id
_entity_poly.type
_entity_poly.pdbx_seq_one_letter_code
_entity_poly.pdbx_strand_id
1 'polypeptide(L)'
;MRDTAHSLRRRWRRALAATMALPLALGLLATPAQAQNDPVADAIQSSSSLWSPPPEGDGPAAPPRETEQDLPNLPGEVDVEKVQWLSERHVKVFINSPSMPGEPIAVQLLLPRDWSQTPDRTFPAVWHLDGMRARDDWSGWTLETNIERYYADKNVLVVMPVGGESSFYTDWNEPDNGKNYQWESFLLDELPHVLEQGWRANDRRAIVGLSMGGTAAMNLAAHRPEMFDFVGSFSGYLDTSSLGMPQAIHGAMQEAGGYNAWRMWGPSDSPRWRENDPKLNVGNLAGISMYISAGSGNTGEWDQPSTSNPRFPDNPAAFGLEALSRMTSETFIQYARREGVDVTARFRDSGTHSWPYWQFEMSQSFPQMADALGLEANDRGVTCNVGGAIGERYRDFEGLGMCLSGEYRVAGGVAQDFSGGRGYWSEATGAHFAWGRIGGRYHEIGGPESPLGFPTTSETITPDGVGRFNHFEHGSIYWTPDTGAQVVMADIANAWADEGWETGRLGYPTSERYDVPGGVAQDFEGGYIVKPNEGDARVVLGAIGAAYRAGGGPAETSLGLPLTDEIPLPKDNGFFQRFEHGNIYWSHGSGAHAVPDGDIMTHWGTTGWENGPFGYPVGPQRQIPAGGLEQEFQGGWIRQINGEIEEERR
;
A
#
# COMPACT_ATOMS: atom_id res chain seq x y z
N MET A 1 -12.96 -30.14 45.15
CA MET A 1 -12.44 -30.08 43.76
C MET A 1 -13.03 -28.91 42.97
N ARG A 2 -13.15 -27.72 43.56
CA ARG A 2 -13.64 -26.49 42.83
C ARG A 2 -12.72 -25.27 42.94
N ASP A 3 -11.56 -25.37 43.62
CA ASP A 3 -10.67 -24.22 43.87
C ASP A 3 -9.35 -24.20 43.07
N THR A 4 -9.09 -25.21 42.24
CA THR A 4 -7.84 -25.26 41.43
C THR A 4 -7.94 -24.65 40.04
N ALA A 5 -9.15 -24.34 39.55
CA ALA A 5 -9.34 -23.78 38.20
C ALA A 5 -9.19 -22.25 38.11
N HIS A 6 -9.31 -21.53 39.24
CA HIS A 6 -9.22 -20.05 39.26
C HIS A 6 -7.78 -19.50 39.36
N SER A 7 -6.84 -20.28 39.85
CA SER A 7 -5.44 -19.84 40.02
C SER A 7 -4.62 -19.93 38.72
N LEU A 8 -4.99 -20.83 37.82
CA LEU A 8 -4.29 -21.00 36.52
C LEU A 8 -4.64 -19.89 35.51
N ARG A 9 -5.88 -19.39 35.52
CA ARG A 9 -6.27 -18.28 34.60
C ARG A 9 -5.65 -16.91 34.96
N ARG A 10 -5.29 -16.69 36.23
CA ARG A 10 -4.59 -15.44 36.65
C ARG A 10 -3.09 -15.45 36.33
N ARG A 11 -2.46 -16.62 36.23
CA ARG A 11 -1.02 -16.71 35.87
C ARG A 11 -0.78 -16.53 34.37
N TRP A 12 -1.72 -16.95 33.52
CA TRP A 12 -1.61 -16.77 32.06
C TRP A 12 -1.84 -15.33 31.60
N ARG A 13 -2.69 -14.57 32.27
CA ARG A 13 -2.88 -13.14 31.95
C ARG A 13 -1.70 -12.25 32.33
N ARG A 14 -0.85 -12.66 33.28
CA ARG A 14 0.38 -11.92 33.63
C ARG A 14 1.59 -12.31 32.78
N ALA A 15 1.60 -13.47 32.16
CA ALA A 15 2.66 -13.93 31.28
C ALA A 15 2.53 -13.33 29.85
N LEU A 16 1.30 -13.09 29.34
CA LEU A 16 1.10 -12.43 28.04
C LEU A 16 1.40 -10.93 28.05
N ALA A 17 1.20 -10.24 29.19
CA ALA A 17 1.54 -8.81 29.29
C ALA A 17 3.05 -8.53 29.38
N ALA A 18 3.86 -9.53 29.76
CA ALA A 18 5.32 -9.36 29.87
C ALA A 18 6.08 -9.72 28.59
N THR A 19 5.45 -10.47 27.67
CA THR A 19 6.09 -10.92 26.42
C THR A 19 5.84 -10.00 25.22
N MET A 20 4.86 -9.09 25.29
CA MET A 20 4.61 -8.11 24.22
C MET A 20 5.39 -6.78 24.38
N ALA A 21 6.04 -6.54 25.52
CA ALA A 21 6.84 -5.35 25.74
C ALA A 21 8.30 -5.47 25.24
N LEU A 22 8.78 -6.67 24.91
CA LEU A 22 10.16 -6.86 24.47
C LEU A 22 10.48 -6.55 22.99
N PRO A 23 9.58 -6.68 22.02
CA PRO A 23 9.90 -6.32 20.63
C PRO A 23 9.91 -4.81 20.36
N LEU A 24 9.17 -4.00 21.16
CA LEU A 24 9.15 -2.55 20.98
C LEU A 24 10.43 -1.85 21.49
N ALA A 25 11.12 -2.44 22.48
CA ALA A 25 12.33 -1.84 23.07
C ALA A 25 13.60 -2.13 22.27
N LEU A 26 13.61 -3.14 21.40
CA LEU A 26 14.78 -3.52 20.58
C LEU A 26 14.85 -2.82 19.22
N GLY A 27 13.75 -2.20 18.77
CA GLY A 27 13.72 -1.38 17.54
C GLY A 27 14.14 0.09 17.76
N LEU A 28 14.28 0.53 19.02
CA LEU A 28 14.57 1.93 19.39
C LEU A 28 16.04 2.21 19.77
N LEU A 29 16.93 1.23 19.62
CA LEU A 29 18.36 1.41 19.90
C LEU A 29 19.21 1.35 18.62
N ALA A 30 18.79 2.06 17.56
CA ALA A 30 19.67 2.36 16.43
C ALA A 30 20.45 3.65 16.73
N THR A 31 21.76 3.55 16.75
CA THR A 31 22.72 4.65 16.93
C THR A 31 22.57 5.70 15.81
N PRO A 32 22.79 7.00 16.07
CA PRO A 32 22.69 8.03 15.04
C PRO A 32 23.78 7.84 14.00
N ALA A 33 23.40 7.46 12.78
CA ALA A 33 24.25 7.51 11.60
C ALA A 33 24.01 8.82 10.87
N GLN A 34 25.10 9.46 10.48
CA GLN A 34 25.18 10.74 9.79
C GLN A 34 24.32 10.80 8.52
N ALA A 35 23.70 11.96 8.33
CA ALA A 35 22.93 12.32 7.15
C ALA A 35 23.75 12.16 5.86
N GLN A 36 23.43 11.16 5.06
CA GLN A 36 23.74 11.07 3.64
C GLN A 36 22.53 10.43 2.96
N ASN A 37 21.90 11.19 2.05
CA ASN A 37 20.83 10.83 1.12
C ASN A 37 19.97 9.64 1.57
N ASP A 38 18.88 9.95 2.26
CA ASP A 38 18.02 8.96 2.89
C ASP A 38 17.18 8.22 1.81
N PRO A 39 17.49 6.94 1.51
CA PRO A 39 16.70 6.17 0.55
C PRO A 39 15.26 5.92 1.02
N VAL A 40 14.94 6.26 2.26
CA VAL A 40 13.58 6.16 2.83
C VAL A 40 12.70 7.29 2.34
N ALA A 41 13.25 8.49 2.11
CA ALA A 41 12.52 9.63 1.55
C ALA A 41 12.13 9.37 0.07
N ASP A 42 13.01 8.72 -0.71
CA ASP A 42 12.73 8.35 -2.11
C ASP A 42 11.76 7.16 -2.20
N ALA A 43 11.79 6.22 -1.25
CA ALA A 43 10.86 5.09 -1.20
C ALA A 43 9.42 5.51 -0.80
N ILE A 44 9.27 6.55 0.03
CA ILE A 44 7.96 7.12 0.37
C ILE A 44 7.35 7.85 -0.83
N GLN A 45 8.16 8.46 -1.69
CA GLN A 45 7.70 9.06 -2.94
C GLN A 45 7.23 8.02 -3.98
N SER A 46 7.78 6.82 -3.96
CA SER A 46 7.42 5.75 -4.92
C SER A 46 6.19 4.93 -4.51
N SER A 47 5.77 4.95 -3.25
CA SER A 47 4.56 4.23 -2.80
C SER A 47 3.25 4.99 -3.04
N SER A 48 3.31 6.28 -3.36
CA SER A 48 2.15 7.14 -3.64
C SER A 48 1.56 6.98 -5.04
N SER A 49 2.23 6.25 -5.96
CA SER A 49 1.87 6.22 -7.38
C SER A 49 0.71 5.29 -7.76
N LEU A 50 0.07 4.59 -6.81
CA LEU A 50 -0.97 3.60 -7.14
C LEU A 50 -2.36 4.17 -7.43
N TRP A 51 -2.53 5.47 -7.28
CA TRP A 51 -3.71 6.21 -7.69
C TRP A 51 -3.30 7.54 -8.33
N SER A 52 -2.46 7.49 -9.36
CA SER A 52 -2.30 8.66 -10.21
C SER A 52 -3.66 8.99 -10.85
N PRO A 53 -4.14 10.22 -10.77
CA PRO A 53 -5.26 10.64 -11.60
C PRO A 53 -4.89 10.39 -13.07
N PRO A 54 -5.88 10.15 -13.97
CA PRO A 54 -5.60 10.10 -15.39
C PRO A 54 -4.84 11.38 -15.78
N PRO A 55 -3.86 11.31 -16.69
CA PRO A 55 -3.07 12.47 -17.07
C PRO A 55 -4.03 13.60 -17.46
N GLU A 56 -3.97 14.70 -16.73
CA GLU A 56 -4.53 15.96 -17.22
C GLU A 56 -3.84 16.24 -18.55
N GLY A 57 -4.63 16.66 -19.56
CA GLY A 57 -4.18 16.80 -20.94
C GLY A 57 -2.83 17.50 -21.07
N ASP A 58 -2.04 17.08 -22.05
CA ASP A 58 -0.67 17.45 -22.40
C ASP A 58 -0.43 18.97 -22.63
N GLY A 59 -0.66 19.78 -21.60
CA GLY A 59 -0.29 21.19 -21.59
C GLY A 59 0.39 21.56 -20.27
N PRO A 60 1.40 22.44 -20.25
CA PRO A 60 1.93 22.97 -19.01
C PRO A 60 0.76 23.61 -18.24
N ALA A 61 0.56 23.17 -16.99
CA ALA A 61 -0.43 23.79 -16.10
C ALA A 61 -0.21 25.30 -16.09
N ALA A 62 -1.29 26.07 -16.29
CA ALA A 62 -1.20 27.53 -16.18
C ALA A 62 -0.66 27.87 -14.79
N PRO A 63 0.22 28.88 -14.66
CA PRO A 63 0.73 29.27 -13.35
C PRO A 63 -0.46 29.64 -12.44
N PRO A 64 -0.39 29.31 -11.13
CA PRO A 64 -1.43 29.65 -10.18
C PRO A 64 -1.74 31.15 -10.21
N ARG A 65 -3.04 31.49 -10.24
CA ARG A 65 -3.45 32.89 -10.17
C ARG A 65 -3.41 33.33 -8.70
N GLU A 66 -2.69 34.37 -8.37
CA GLU A 66 -2.70 34.99 -7.05
C GLU A 66 -3.70 36.14 -6.98
N THR A 67 -4.38 36.26 -5.85
CA THR A 67 -5.31 37.35 -5.54
C THR A 67 -5.14 37.80 -4.10
N GLU A 68 -5.38 39.06 -3.84
CA GLU A 68 -5.52 39.60 -2.48
C GLU A 68 -6.95 39.38 -1.97
N GLN A 69 -7.11 39.18 -0.68
CA GLN A 69 -8.41 39.09 -0.03
C GLN A 69 -8.37 39.89 1.28
N ASP A 70 -9.09 41.00 1.31
CA ASP A 70 -9.25 41.83 2.51
C ASP A 70 -10.49 41.36 3.28
N LEU A 71 -10.32 40.98 4.54
CA LEU A 71 -11.35 40.52 5.47
C LEU A 71 -11.37 41.44 6.71
N PRO A 72 -12.12 42.54 6.69
CA PRO A 72 -11.96 43.64 7.63
C PRO A 72 -12.42 43.35 9.09
N ASN A 73 -13.08 42.22 9.35
CA ASN A 73 -13.63 41.89 10.67
C ASN A 73 -12.98 40.65 11.31
N LEU A 74 -11.75 40.32 10.94
CA LEU A 74 -11.02 39.23 11.57
C LEU A 74 -10.60 39.59 13.01
N PRO A 75 -10.53 38.62 13.92
CA PRO A 75 -10.16 38.87 15.30
C PRO A 75 -8.68 39.25 15.43
N GLY A 76 -8.39 40.22 16.31
CA GLY A 76 -7.00 40.60 16.62
C GLY A 76 -6.23 41.10 15.39
N GLU A 77 -5.04 40.54 15.18
CA GLU A 77 -4.13 40.84 14.07
C GLU A 77 -4.11 39.71 13.02
N VAL A 78 -5.17 38.86 12.97
CA VAL A 78 -5.32 37.85 11.91
C VAL A 78 -5.53 38.57 10.58
N ASP A 79 -4.80 38.13 9.55
CA ASP A 79 -4.84 38.72 8.23
C ASP A 79 -4.63 37.65 7.15
N VAL A 80 -5.22 37.83 5.97
CA VAL A 80 -5.00 36.99 4.80
C VAL A 80 -3.98 37.69 3.90
N GLU A 81 -2.75 37.21 3.89
CA GLU A 81 -1.66 37.78 3.09
C GLU A 81 -1.95 37.66 1.59
N LYS A 82 -2.35 36.48 1.15
CA LYS A 82 -2.68 36.19 -0.26
C LYS A 82 -3.50 34.93 -0.41
N VAL A 83 -4.14 34.80 -1.59
CA VAL A 83 -4.85 33.59 -2.02
C VAL A 83 -4.26 33.13 -3.35
N GLN A 84 -3.84 31.88 -3.41
CA GLN A 84 -3.32 31.23 -4.60
C GLN A 84 -4.37 30.25 -5.15
N TRP A 85 -4.87 30.50 -6.35
CA TRP A 85 -5.83 29.65 -7.05
C TRP A 85 -5.07 28.59 -7.84
N LEU A 86 -5.14 27.35 -7.40
CA LEU A 86 -4.51 26.19 -8.04
C LEU A 86 -5.39 25.63 -9.16
N SER A 87 -6.72 25.71 -8.98
CA SER A 87 -7.74 25.45 -9.99
C SER A 87 -8.97 26.32 -9.70
N GLU A 88 -10.07 26.13 -10.45
CA GLU A 88 -11.34 26.84 -10.19
C GLU A 88 -11.94 26.50 -8.82
N ARG A 89 -11.59 25.37 -8.22
CA ARG A 89 -12.14 24.88 -6.96
C ARG A 89 -11.09 24.49 -5.91
N HIS A 90 -9.80 24.54 -6.23
CA HIS A 90 -8.72 24.28 -5.30
C HIS A 90 -7.93 25.57 -5.07
N VAL A 91 -7.93 26.05 -3.85
CA VAL A 91 -7.22 27.28 -3.46
C VAL A 91 -6.31 27.05 -2.27
N LYS A 92 -5.29 27.86 -2.14
CA LYS A 92 -4.38 27.89 -1.02
C LYS A 92 -4.40 29.30 -0.42
N VAL A 93 -4.85 29.43 0.81
CA VAL A 93 -4.97 30.68 1.55
C VAL A 93 -3.80 30.80 2.48
N PHE A 94 -3.11 31.93 2.49
CA PHE A 94 -1.98 32.22 3.36
C PHE A 94 -2.41 33.19 4.43
N ILE A 95 -2.36 32.76 5.68
CA ILE A 95 -2.92 33.47 6.83
C ILE A 95 -1.81 33.86 7.79
N ASN A 96 -1.67 35.13 8.07
CA ASN A 96 -0.83 35.65 9.16
C ASN A 96 -1.54 35.41 10.48
N SER A 97 -0.91 34.61 11.35
CA SER A 97 -1.47 34.19 12.63
C SER A 97 -0.76 34.91 13.78
N PRO A 98 -1.47 35.68 14.62
CA PRO A 98 -0.90 36.24 15.83
C PRO A 98 -0.46 35.17 16.86
N SER A 99 -1.10 34.00 16.86
CA SER A 99 -0.70 32.87 17.73
C SER A 99 0.61 32.22 17.28
N MET A 100 0.85 32.18 15.97
CA MET A 100 2.08 31.64 15.37
C MET A 100 2.75 32.70 14.47
N PRO A 101 3.31 33.77 15.03
CA PRO A 101 3.91 34.84 14.25
C PRO A 101 5.13 34.37 13.47
N GLY A 102 5.29 34.81 12.24
CA GLY A 102 6.37 34.45 11.33
C GLY A 102 5.90 34.31 9.90
N GLU A 103 6.23 33.19 9.24
CA GLU A 103 5.72 32.89 7.91
C GLU A 103 4.22 32.60 7.96
N PRO A 104 3.44 33.04 6.97
CA PRO A 104 2.00 32.82 6.94
C PRO A 104 1.66 31.33 6.86
N ILE A 105 0.65 30.92 7.59
CA ILE A 105 0.19 29.54 7.60
C ILE A 105 -0.67 29.32 6.35
N ALA A 106 -0.30 28.32 5.56
CA ALA A 106 -1.08 27.94 4.41
C ALA A 106 -2.23 27.00 4.79
N VAL A 107 -3.41 27.24 4.19
CA VAL A 107 -4.58 26.36 4.30
C VAL A 107 -5.09 26.06 2.89
N GLN A 108 -5.09 24.80 2.49
CA GLN A 108 -5.70 24.38 1.24
C GLN A 108 -7.22 24.22 1.43
N LEU A 109 -7.99 24.71 0.46
CA LEU A 109 -9.43 24.60 0.44
C LEU A 109 -9.88 23.94 -0.87
N LEU A 110 -10.79 22.97 -0.76
CA LEU A 110 -11.58 22.51 -1.91
C LEU A 110 -12.98 23.12 -1.79
N LEU A 111 -13.33 23.93 -2.79
CA LEU A 111 -14.59 24.66 -2.79
C LEU A 111 -15.76 23.70 -3.09
N PRO A 112 -16.95 23.95 -2.50
CA PRO A 112 -18.16 23.16 -2.74
C PRO A 112 -18.53 23.08 -4.23
N ARG A 113 -19.22 22.00 -4.64
CA ARG A 113 -19.68 21.80 -6.03
C ARG A 113 -20.41 23.03 -6.59
N ASP A 114 -21.33 23.59 -5.84
CA ASP A 114 -22.18 24.67 -6.29
C ASP A 114 -21.64 26.09 -5.97
N TRP A 115 -20.35 26.17 -5.63
CA TRP A 115 -19.68 27.42 -5.20
C TRP A 115 -19.91 28.60 -6.13
N SER A 116 -19.68 28.42 -7.43
CA SER A 116 -19.84 29.50 -8.41
C SER A 116 -21.30 29.78 -8.79
N GLN A 117 -22.20 28.81 -8.59
CA GLN A 117 -23.58 28.88 -9.01
C GLN A 117 -24.49 29.48 -7.94
N THR A 118 -24.07 29.44 -6.67
CA THR A 118 -24.88 29.91 -5.53
C THR A 118 -24.08 30.88 -4.64
N PRO A 119 -23.86 32.13 -5.09
CA PRO A 119 -22.96 33.08 -4.42
C PRO A 119 -23.35 33.43 -2.98
N ASP A 120 -24.65 33.39 -2.64
CA ASP A 120 -25.18 33.73 -1.31
C ASP A 120 -25.30 32.51 -0.38
N ARG A 121 -25.00 31.32 -0.86
CA ARG A 121 -25.09 30.09 -0.07
C ARG A 121 -23.85 29.90 0.81
N THR A 122 -24.10 29.52 2.08
CA THR A 122 -23.04 29.00 2.98
C THR A 122 -23.01 27.48 2.98
N PHE A 123 -21.90 26.92 3.38
CA PHE A 123 -21.63 25.47 3.31
C PHE A 123 -21.04 24.95 4.61
N PRO A 124 -21.35 23.70 5.00
CA PRO A 124 -20.63 23.04 6.09
C PRO A 124 -19.16 22.85 5.72
N ALA A 125 -18.28 22.89 6.73
CA ALA A 125 -16.84 22.69 6.56
C ALA A 125 -16.40 21.31 7.06
N VAL A 126 -15.52 20.65 6.31
CA VAL A 126 -14.89 19.39 6.68
C VAL A 126 -13.37 19.60 6.76
N TRP A 127 -12.83 19.49 7.96
CA TRP A 127 -11.42 19.71 8.22
C TRP A 127 -10.67 18.38 8.20
N HIS A 128 -9.57 18.32 7.44
CA HIS A 128 -8.71 17.16 7.31
C HIS A 128 -7.32 17.46 7.87
N LEU A 129 -6.96 16.79 8.96
CA LEU A 129 -5.65 16.94 9.61
C LEU A 129 -4.68 15.85 9.14
N ASP A 130 -3.45 16.26 8.85
CA ASP A 130 -2.37 15.39 8.40
C ASP A 130 -1.76 14.58 9.57
N GLY A 131 -0.94 13.58 9.24
CA GLY A 131 -0.20 12.75 10.19
C GLY A 131 1.09 13.40 10.71
N MET A 132 1.93 12.58 11.35
CA MET A 132 3.16 13.02 12.04
C MET A 132 4.16 13.73 11.11
N ARG A 133 4.18 13.38 9.82
CA ARG A 133 5.08 13.93 8.79
C ARG A 133 4.37 14.95 7.89
N ALA A 134 3.48 15.76 8.48
CA ALA A 134 2.82 16.85 7.78
C ALA A 134 3.86 17.80 7.17
N ARG A 135 3.70 18.13 5.90
CA ARG A 135 4.64 18.96 5.14
C ARG A 135 4.29 20.45 5.30
N ASP A 136 5.30 21.31 5.25
CA ASP A 136 5.10 22.77 5.33
C ASP A 136 4.66 23.39 3.97
N ASP A 137 4.75 22.63 2.87
CA ASP A 137 4.44 23.14 1.54
C ASP A 137 3.10 22.67 0.99
N TRP A 138 2.62 21.48 1.39
CA TRP A 138 1.44 20.85 0.80
C TRP A 138 0.77 19.87 1.75
N SER A 139 -0.57 19.77 1.74
CA SER A 139 -1.27 18.75 2.54
C SER A 139 -1.07 17.36 1.95
N GLY A 140 -0.78 16.38 2.82
CA GLY A 140 -0.67 14.98 2.45
C GLY A 140 -1.98 14.42 1.87
N TRP A 141 -3.13 14.91 2.28
CA TRP A 141 -4.41 14.49 1.74
C TRP A 141 -4.54 14.74 0.23
N THR A 142 -4.01 15.86 -0.27
CA THR A 142 -4.00 16.16 -1.71
C THR A 142 -2.91 15.44 -2.48
N LEU A 143 -1.77 15.13 -1.83
CA LEU A 143 -0.68 14.42 -2.47
C LEU A 143 -0.89 12.90 -2.56
N GLU A 144 -1.50 12.31 -1.53
CA GLU A 144 -1.51 10.87 -1.31
C GLU A 144 -2.89 10.23 -1.51
N THR A 145 -3.94 11.04 -1.76
CA THR A 145 -5.31 10.57 -1.91
C THR A 145 -6.04 11.20 -3.09
N ASN A 146 -7.21 10.65 -3.41
CA ASN A 146 -8.11 11.22 -4.40
C ASN A 146 -9.09 12.27 -3.82
N ILE A 147 -8.73 12.99 -2.74
CA ILE A 147 -9.62 13.87 -2.00
C ILE A 147 -10.29 14.94 -2.89
N GLU A 148 -9.57 15.53 -3.84
CA GLU A 148 -10.11 16.52 -4.78
C GLU A 148 -11.25 15.92 -5.63
N ARG A 149 -11.02 14.75 -6.21
CA ARG A 149 -12.01 14.02 -6.99
C ARG A 149 -13.18 13.57 -6.12
N TYR A 150 -12.89 13.07 -4.91
CA TYR A 150 -13.90 12.56 -4.00
C TYR A 150 -14.92 13.65 -3.57
N TYR A 151 -14.43 14.87 -3.29
CA TYR A 151 -15.28 15.99 -2.91
C TYR A 151 -15.78 16.84 -4.09
N ALA A 152 -15.43 16.50 -5.33
CA ALA A 152 -15.77 17.30 -6.51
C ALA A 152 -17.27 17.50 -6.72
N ASP A 153 -18.08 16.54 -6.33
CA ASP A 153 -19.54 16.53 -6.51
C ASP A 153 -20.34 16.85 -5.23
N LYS A 154 -19.66 17.24 -4.13
CA LYS A 154 -20.27 17.46 -2.81
C LYS A 154 -20.34 18.95 -2.45
N ASN A 155 -21.37 19.32 -1.70
CA ASN A 155 -21.55 20.70 -1.22
C ASN A 155 -21.00 20.88 0.20
N VAL A 156 -19.72 20.66 0.36
CA VAL A 156 -18.95 20.93 1.59
C VAL A 156 -17.68 21.71 1.25
N LEU A 157 -17.25 22.58 2.14
CA LEU A 157 -15.94 23.23 2.08
C LEU A 157 -14.93 22.32 2.75
N VAL A 158 -13.98 21.76 1.99
CA VAL A 158 -12.89 20.95 2.54
C VAL A 158 -11.77 21.87 2.97
N VAL A 159 -11.27 21.70 4.18
CA VAL A 159 -10.25 22.55 4.81
C VAL A 159 -9.06 21.68 5.22
N MET A 160 -7.90 21.95 4.67
CA MET A 160 -6.67 21.19 4.89
C MET A 160 -5.55 22.15 5.33
N PRO A 161 -5.33 22.34 6.65
CA PRO A 161 -4.18 23.09 7.14
C PRO A 161 -2.88 22.45 6.66
N VAL A 162 -1.92 23.26 6.22
CA VAL A 162 -0.62 22.82 5.69
C VAL A 162 0.44 23.08 6.74
N GLY A 163 1.23 22.05 7.08
CA GLY A 163 2.24 22.13 8.13
C GLY A 163 1.84 21.38 9.40
N GLY A 164 2.61 21.61 10.45
CA GLY A 164 2.37 20.98 11.75
C GLY A 164 3.03 19.61 11.91
N GLU A 165 4.19 19.38 11.27
CA GLU A 165 4.99 18.19 11.50
C GLU A 165 5.19 17.93 12.99
N SER A 166 4.85 16.74 13.49
CA SER A 166 4.95 16.35 14.89
C SER A 166 4.22 17.25 15.91
N SER A 167 3.31 18.13 15.44
CA SER A 167 2.67 19.15 16.30
C SER A 167 1.58 18.63 17.21
N PHE A 168 0.94 17.49 16.87
CA PHE A 168 -0.34 17.06 17.43
C PHE A 168 -1.45 18.12 17.33
N TYR A 169 -1.23 19.15 16.49
CA TYR A 169 -2.13 20.29 16.28
C TYR A 169 -2.58 20.94 17.61
N THR A 170 -1.66 21.02 18.56
CA THR A 170 -1.86 21.58 19.92
C THR A 170 -0.96 22.78 20.15
N ASP A 171 -1.23 23.52 21.22
CA ASP A 171 -0.38 24.60 21.67
C ASP A 171 0.77 24.06 22.54
N TRP A 172 1.99 24.26 22.10
CA TRP A 172 3.17 23.76 22.76
C TRP A 172 3.58 24.65 23.94
N ASN A 173 4.07 24.04 25.02
CA ASN A 173 4.57 24.77 26.17
C ASN A 173 5.83 25.58 25.84
N GLU A 174 6.68 25.06 24.97
CA GLU A 174 7.99 25.66 24.62
C GLU A 174 8.28 25.43 23.13
N PRO A 175 8.94 26.41 22.46
CA PRO A 175 9.43 26.21 21.09
C PRO A 175 10.44 25.06 20.99
N ASP A 176 10.44 24.36 19.84
CA ASP A 176 11.39 23.32 19.52
C ASP A 176 11.69 23.27 18.04
N ASN A 177 12.92 22.86 17.67
CA ASN A 177 13.36 22.67 16.28
C ASN A 177 13.02 23.85 15.34
N GLY A 178 13.12 25.08 15.87
CA GLY A 178 12.81 26.32 15.12
C GLY A 178 11.32 26.62 14.94
N LYS A 179 10.43 25.80 15.49
CA LYS A 179 8.98 25.98 15.45
C LYS A 179 8.45 26.41 16.82
N ASN A 180 7.46 27.29 16.83
CA ASN A 180 6.68 27.66 18.01
C ASN A 180 5.21 27.36 17.72
N TYR A 181 4.82 26.11 17.93
CA TYR A 181 3.50 25.64 17.57
C TYR A 181 2.42 26.10 18.56
N GLN A 182 1.40 26.77 18.03
CA GLN A 182 0.17 27.16 18.71
C GLN A 182 -1.01 26.81 17.78
N TRP A 183 -1.02 25.56 17.35
CA TRP A 183 -1.98 25.09 16.35
C TRP A 183 -3.42 25.06 16.85
N GLU A 184 -3.65 24.77 18.13
CA GLU A 184 -4.98 24.74 18.70
C GLU A 184 -5.61 26.15 18.67
N SER A 185 -4.86 27.17 19.13
CA SER A 185 -5.28 28.57 19.04
C SER A 185 -5.56 29.00 17.60
N PHE A 186 -4.68 28.66 16.65
CA PHE A 186 -4.90 28.96 15.24
C PHE A 186 -6.17 28.29 14.70
N LEU A 187 -6.32 26.99 14.93
CA LEU A 187 -7.42 26.20 14.35
C LEU A 187 -8.77 26.56 15.00
N LEU A 188 -8.82 26.79 16.32
CA LEU A 188 -10.09 26.96 17.02
C LEU A 188 -10.51 28.43 17.19
N ASP A 189 -9.56 29.37 17.24
CA ASP A 189 -9.88 30.77 17.53
C ASP A 189 -9.62 31.72 16.34
N GLU A 190 -8.77 31.36 15.34
CA GLU A 190 -8.42 32.25 14.24
C GLU A 190 -9.02 31.78 12.90
N LEU A 191 -8.74 30.55 12.50
CA LEU A 191 -9.16 29.99 11.19
C LEU A 191 -10.67 30.02 10.94
N PRO A 192 -11.57 29.74 11.92
CA PRO A 192 -13.00 29.76 11.67
C PRO A 192 -13.50 31.11 11.14
N HIS A 193 -12.97 32.22 11.65
CA HIS A 193 -13.36 33.54 11.21
C HIS A 193 -12.95 33.85 9.77
N VAL A 194 -11.76 33.36 9.34
CA VAL A 194 -11.33 33.45 7.94
C VAL A 194 -12.25 32.65 7.03
N LEU A 195 -12.63 31.43 7.45
CA LEU A 195 -13.49 30.55 6.65
C LEU A 195 -14.93 31.11 6.55
N GLU A 196 -15.47 31.64 7.64
CA GLU A 196 -16.83 32.20 7.68
C GLU A 196 -16.94 33.48 6.85
N GLN A 197 -15.98 34.41 6.99
CA GLN A 197 -16.04 35.69 6.31
C GLN A 197 -15.57 35.61 4.85
N GLY A 198 -14.52 34.86 4.58
CA GLY A 198 -13.91 34.79 3.26
C GLY A 198 -14.38 33.63 2.38
N TRP A 199 -14.83 32.52 2.99
CA TRP A 199 -15.04 31.25 2.29
C TRP A 199 -16.43 30.63 2.55
N ARG A 200 -17.39 31.42 2.99
CA ARG A 200 -18.80 31.03 3.16
C ARG A 200 -19.01 29.74 3.97
N ALA A 201 -18.10 29.45 4.93
CA ALA A 201 -18.33 28.40 5.90
C ALA A 201 -19.53 28.78 6.80
N ASN A 202 -20.37 27.82 7.14
CA ASN A 202 -21.40 28.00 8.17
C ASN A 202 -20.93 27.40 9.51
N ASP A 203 -21.84 27.31 10.48
CA ASP A 203 -21.60 26.80 11.82
C ASP A 203 -21.56 25.27 11.91
N ARG A 204 -21.82 24.53 10.81
CA ARG A 204 -21.78 23.08 10.76
C ARG A 204 -20.36 22.62 10.40
N ARG A 205 -19.72 21.87 11.29
CA ARG A 205 -18.31 21.47 11.09
C ARG A 205 -18.08 20.01 11.41
N ALA A 206 -17.26 19.38 10.58
CA ALA A 206 -16.65 18.08 10.85
C ALA A 206 -15.13 18.24 10.92
N ILE A 207 -14.49 17.47 11.78
CA ILE A 207 -13.04 17.37 11.84
C ILE A 207 -12.64 15.91 11.76
N VAL A 208 -11.75 15.60 10.84
CA VAL A 208 -11.17 14.26 10.67
C VAL A 208 -9.65 14.36 10.59
N GLY A 209 -8.98 13.31 10.97
CA GLY A 209 -7.53 13.25 10.83
C GLY A 209 -7.03 11.82 10.81
N LEU A 210 -5.79 11.66 10.34
CA LEU A 210 -5.12 10.38 10.32
C LEU A 210 -3.93 10.37 11.28
N SER A 211 -3.61 9.22 11.88
CA SER A 211 -2.44 9.07 12.75
C SER A 211 -2.41 10.15 13.85
N MET A 212 -1.35 10.95 13.93
CA MET A 212 -1.25 12.13 14.79
C MET A 212 -2.46 13.07 14.64
N GLY A 213 -2.87 13.35 13.40
CA GLY A 213 -4.06 14.18 13.13
C GLY A 213 -5.36 13.57 13.63
N GLY A 214 -5.47 12.22 13.65
CA GLY A 214 -6.60 11.53 14.24
C GLY A 214 -6.68 11.69 15.76
N THR A 215 -5.54 11.69 16.44
CA THR A 215 -5.44 12.06 17.87
C THR A 215 -5.83 13.51 18.09
N ALA A 216 -5.30 14.41 17.26
CA ALA A 216 -5.58 15.84 17.33
C ALA A 216 -7.05 16.16 17.09
N ALA A 217 -7.69 15.56 16.09
CA ALA A 217 -9.11 15.76 15.81
C ALA A 217 -9.98 15.44 17.04
N MET A 218 -9.68 14.36 17.75
CA MET A 218 -10.40 13.97 18.96
C MET A 218 -10.17 14.96 20.11
N ASN A 219 -8.93 15.44 20.29
CA ASN A 219 -8.59 16.41 21.35
C ASN A 219 -9.24 17.76 21.06
N LEU A 220 -9.12 18.31 19.85
CA LEU A 220 -9.72 19.57 19.43
C LEU A 220 -11.24 19.55 19.62
N ALA A 221 -11.90 18.46 19.20
CA ALA A 221 -13.33 18.28 19.41
C ALA A 221 -13.70 18.15 20.89
N ALA A 222 -12.86 17.51 21.72
CA ALA A 222 -13.10 17.39 23.16
C ALA A 222 -12.87 18.73 23.92
N HIS A 223 -12.00 19.61 23.41
CA HIS A 223 -11.74 20.93 23.97
C HIS A 223 -12.80 21.97 23.57
N ARG A 224 -13.38 21.83 22.38
CA ARG A 224 -14.45 22.72 21.86
C ARG A 224 -15.61 21.90 21.25
N PRO A 225 -16.34 21.14 22.10
CA PRO A 225 -17.39 20.21 21.61
C PRO A 225 -18.54 20.93 20.88
N GLU A 226 -18.77 22.20 21.18
CA GLU A 226 -19.79 23.02 20.51
C GLU A 226 -19.44 23.41 19.08
N MET A 227 -18.18 23.22 18.66
CA MET A 227 -17.72 23.58 17.31
C MET A 227 -17.95 22.51 16.27
N PHE A 228 -18.10 21.24 16.68
CA PHE A 228 -18.08 20.13 15.75
C PHE A 228 -19.31 19.22 15.90
N ASP A 229 -19.92 18.89 14.78
CA ASP A 229 -21.04 17.94 14.68
C ASP A 229 -20.54 16.51 14.48
N PHE A 230 -19.33 16.37 13.92
CA PHE A 230 -18.70 15.09 13.61
C PHE A 230 -17.19 15.12 13.89
N VAL A 231 -16.67 14.01 14.43
CA VAL A 231 -15.24 13.79 14.55
C VAL A 231 -14.86 12.41 14.02
N GLY A 232 -13.80 12.35 13.20
CA GLY A 232 -13.25 11.13 12.62
C GLY A 232 -11.77 10.93 12.99
N SER A 233 -11.41 9.76 13.48
CA SER A 233 -10.02 9.38 13.78
C SER A 233 -9.65 8.13 13.00
N PHE A 234 -8.74 8.26 12.03
CA PHE A 234 -8.22 7.16 11.24
C PHE A 234 -6.82 6.81 11.74
N SER A 235 -6.70 5.65 12.37
CA SER A 235 -5.44 5.18 12.97
C SER A 235 -4.80 6.16 13.97
N GLY A 236 -5.60 6.90 14.74
CA GLY A 236 -5.11 7.81 15.78
C GLY A 236 -4.64 7.08 17.05
N TYR A 237 -3.77 7.73 17.82
CA TYR A 237 -3.39 7.27 19.17
C TYR A 237 -4.36 7.86 20.19
N LEU A 238 -5.40 7.11 20.55
CA LEU A 238 -6.49 7.61 21.39
C LEU A 238 -6.27 7.36 22.90
N ASP A 239 -5.05 7.02 23.25
CA ASP A 239 -4.51 6.91 24.61
C ASP A 239 -3.11 7.49 24.61
N THR A 240 -2.92 8.71 25.09
CA THR A 240 -1.63 9.41 25.07
C THR A 240 -0.92 9.39 26.42
N SER A 241 -1.63 9.16 27.53
CA SER A 241 -1.09 9.33 28.90
C SER A 241 -0.84 8.04 29.66
N SER A 242 -1.25 6.85 29.15
CA SER A 242 -0.95 5.58 29.79
C SER A 242 0.55 5.30 29.85
N LEU A 243 0.95 4.46 30.81
CA LEU A 243 2.35 4.11 31.03
C LEU A 243 3.02 3.62 29.74
N GLY A 244 4.08 4.32 29.32
CA GLY A 244 4.84 4.04 28.11
C GLY A 244 4.37 4.83 26.87
N MET A 245 3.16 5.37 26.84
CA MET A 245 2.65 6.14 25.69
C MET A 245 3.37 7.47 25.50
N PRO A 246 3.65 8.30 26.55
CA PRO A 246 4.44 9.51 26.34
C PRO A 246 5.82 9.24 25.76
N GLN A 247 6.47 8.14 26.13
CA GLN A 247 7.77 7.73 25.60
C GLN A 247 7.66 7.26 24.15
N ALA A 248 6.61 6.51 23.81
CA ALA A 248 6.36 6.07 22.44
C ALA A 248 6.10 7.27 21.51
N ILE A 249 5.29 8.23 21.93
CA ILE A 249 5.04 9.48 21.20
C ILE A 249 6.33 10.28 21.06
N HIS A 250 7.12 10.43 22.14
CA HIS A 250 8.42 11.11 22.06
C HIS A 250 9.35 10.44 21.02
N GLY A 251 9.44 9.11 21.05
CA GLY A 251 10.25 8.36 20.07
C GLY A 251 9.78 8.57 18.62
N ALA A 252 8.47 8.56 18.39
CA ALA A 252 7.90 8.80 17.07
C ALA A 252 8.16 10.24 16.56
N MET A 253 8.04 11.24 17.43
CA MET A 253 8.34 12.64 17.08
C MET A 253 9.84 12.86 16.80
N GLN A 254 10.72 12.19 17.56
CA GLN A 254 12.16 12.22 17.31
C GLN A 254 12.52 11.59 15.95
N GLU A 255 11.88 10.49 15.61
CA GLU A 255 12.12 9.78 14.34
C GLU A 255 11.55 10.55 13.15
N ALA A 256 10.38 11.17 13.29
CA ALA A 256 9.71 11.89 12.21
C ALA A 256 10.43 13.19 11.83
N GLY A 257 10.82 14.04 12.79
CA GLY A 257 11.39 15.36 12.51
C GLY A 257 12.36 15.87 13.60
N GLY A 258 12.83 15.01 14.52
CA GLY A 258 13.76 15.41 15.59
C GLY A 258 13.14 16.21 16.73
N TYR A 259 11.80 16.21 16.84
CA TYR A 259 11.09 16.99 17.86
C TYR A 259 11.04 16.31 19.22
N ASN A 260 10.96 17.13 20.27
CA ASN A 260 10.94 16.70 21.66
C ASN A 260 9.54 16.87 22.28
N ALA A 261 8.81 15.77 22.49
CA ALA A 261 7.48 15.78 23.07
C ALA A 261 7.39 16.43 24.47
N TRP A 262 8.51 16.50 25.19
CA TRP A 262 8.56 17.17 26.50
C TRP A 262 8.45 18.69 26.39
N ARG A 263 8.74 19.27 25.24
CA ARG A 263 8.50 20.70 24.99
C ARG A 263 7.04 20.95 24.59
N MET A 264 6.39 19.96 24.02
CA MET A 264 4.97 20.03 23.65
C MET A 264 4.08 20.05 24.91
N TRP A 265 4.11 19.00 25.73
CA TRP A 265 3.21 18.84 26.88
C TRP A 265 3.91 18.70 28.22
N GLY A 266 5.22 18.96 28.29
CA GLY A 266 6.04 18.81 29.49
C GLY A 266 6.44 17.35 29.76
N PRO A 267 7.10 17.09 30.91
CA PRO A 267 7.48 15.74 31.33
C PRO A 267 6.28 14.79 31.35
N SER A 268 6.52 13.48 31.27
CA SER A 268 5.48 12.45 31.14
C SER A 268 4.44 12.40 32.27
N ASP A 269 4.70 13.03 33.39
CA ASP A 269 3.79 13.19 34.52
C ASP A 269 3.05 14.54 34.54
N SER A 270 3.31 15.40 33.54
CA SER A 270 2.62 16.69 33.41
C SER A 270 1.12 16.50 33.20
N PRO A 271 0.28 17.37 33.81
CA PRO A 271 -1.17 17.35 33.56
C PRO A 271 -1.55 17.49 32.09
N ARG A 272 -0.74 18.18 31.27
CA ARG A 272 -0.98 18.41 29.84
C ARG A 272 -1.14 17.11 29.05
N TRP A 273 -0.46 16.02 29.43
CA TRP A 273 -0.66 14.71 28.83
C TRP A 273 -2.08 14.17 29.04
N ARG A 274 -2.68 14.44 30.19
CA ARG A 274 -4.04 14.01 30.52
C ARG A 274 -5.09 14.93 29.87
N GLU A 275 -4.80 16.22 29.78
CA GLU A 275 -5.62 17.21 29.06
C GLU A 275 -5.73 16.83 27.57
N ASN A 276 -4.66 16.32 26.98
CA ASN A 276 -4.56 15.90 25.59
C ASN A 276 -4.65 14.36 25.42
N ASP A 277 -5.44 13.71 26.26
CA ASP A 277 -5.70 12.27 26.16
C ASP A 277 -7.17 12.01 25.78
N PRO A 278 -7.45 11.62 24.53
CA PRO A 278 -8.80 11.41 24.06
C PRO A 278 -9.64 10.50 24.97
N LYS A 279 -9.06 9.37 25.45
CA LYS A 279 -9.81 8.42 26.30
C LYS A 279 -10.23 9.03 27.64
N LEU A 280 -9.45 9.97 28.20
CA LEU A 280 -9.79 10.62 29.46
C LEU A 280 -10.80 11.74 29.30
N ASN A 281 -10.91 12.30 28.09
CA ASN A 281 -11.77 13.41 27.74
C ASN A 281 -13.00 12.97 26.91
N VAL A 282 -13.24 11.67 26.80
CA VAL A 282 -14.32 11.09 25.99
C VAL A 282 -15.71 11.60 26.40
N GLY A 283 -15.93 11.92 27.67
CA GLY A 283 -17.19 12.47 28.16
C GLY A 283 -17.56 13.83 27.52
N ASN A 284 -16.55 14.63 27.14
CA ASN A 284 -16.75 15.91 26.45
C ASN A 284 -17.26 15.73 25.01
N LEU A 285 -17.06 14.56 24.43
CA LEU A 285 -17.50 14.21 23.07
C LEU A 285 -18.96 13.71 23.00
N ALA A 286 -19.66 13.69 24.15
CA ALA A 286 -21.05 13.27 24.19
C ALA A 286 -21.94 14.15 23.30
N GLY A 287 -22.66 13.53 22.37
CA GLY A 287 -23.53 14.23 21.40
C GLY A 287 -22.86 14.57 20.06
N ILE A 288 -21.53 14.45 19.94
CA ILE A 288 -20.83 14.53 18.66
C ILE A 288 -20.89 13.16 17.98
N SER A 289 -21.17 13.13 16.69
CA SER A 289 -21.11 11.89 15.88
C SER A 289 -19.66 11.46 15.69
N MET A 290 -19.29 10.26 16.14
CA MET A 290 -17.88 9.79 16.12
C MET A 290 -17.67 8.59 15.22
N TYR A 291 -16.57 8.62 14.46
CA TYR A 291 -16.10 7.51 13.63
C TYR A 291 -14.63 7.23 13.92
N ILE A 292 -14.31 6.00 14.31
CA ILE A 292 -12.94 5.58 14.65
C ILE A 292 -12.60 4.34 13.84
N SER A 293 -11.46 4.36 13.16
CA SER A 293 -10.97 3.21 12.39
C SER A 293 -9.50 2.92 12.66
N ALA A 294 -9.13 1.65 12.52
CA ALA A 294 -7.75 1.17 12.47
C ALA A 294 -7.67 -0.21 11.84
N GLY A 295 -6.55 -0.51 11.19
CA GLY A 295 -6.19 -1.85 10.76
C GLY A 295 -5.62 -2.69 11.90
N SER A 296 -5.17 -3.89 11.60
CA SER A 296 -4.55 -4.79 12.60
C SER A 296 -3.03 -4.62 12.72
N GLY A 297 -2.41 -3.94 11.77
CA GLY A 297 -0.97 -3.94 11.56
C GLY A 297 -0.47 -5.12 10.73
N ASN A 298 -1.32 -6.06 10.34
CA ASN A 298 -0.96 -7.11 9.39
C ASN A 298 -1.05 -6.57 7.96
N THR A 299 -0.20 -7.08 7.08
CA THR A 299 -0.27 -6.77 5.65
C THR A 299 -1.65 -7.08 5.09
N GLY A 300 -2.19 -6.17 4.29
CA GLY A 300 -3.49 -6.30 3.63
C GLY A 300 -3.40 -5.96 2.15
N GLU A 301 -4.56 -5.86 1.51
CA GLU A 301 -4.73 -5.72 0.07
C GLU A 301 -4.10 -4.46 -0.55
N TRP A 302 -3.84 -3.42 0.23
CA TRP A 302 -3.24 -2.18 -0.26
C TRP A 302 -1.77 -1.99 0.14
N ASP A 303 -1.17 -2.97 0.82
CA ASP A 303 0.24 -2.90 1.19
C ASP A 303 1.14 -3.41 0.07
N GLN A 304 2.23 -2.67 -0.21
CA GLN A 304 3.26 -3.08 -1.17
C GLN A 304 4.28 -3.98 -0.49
N PRO A 305 4.74 -5.07 -1.14
CA PRO A 305 5.90 -5.80 -0.67
C PRO A 305 7.15 -4.94 -0.79
N SER A 306 8.06 -5.07 0.18
CA SER A 306 9.34 -4.39 0.14
C SER A 306 10.22 -4.91 -1.01
N THR A 307 10.85 -4.00 -1.75
CA THR A 307 11.82 -4.34 -2.80
C THR A 307 13.09 -5.00 -2.25
N SER A 308 13.43 -4.72 -0.98
CA SER A 308 14.61 -5.29 -0.31
C SER A 308 14.32 -6.57 0.47
N ASN A 309 13.08 -6.76 0.92
CA ASN A 309 12.63 -7.96 1.62
C ASN A 309 11.12 -8.18 1.39
N PRO A 310 10.74 -9.00 0.40
CA PRO A 310 9.34 -9.20 0.02
C PRO A 310 8.41 -9.72 1.14
N ARG A 311 8.96 -10.25 2.24
CA ARG A 311 8.17 -10.71 3.40
C ARG A 311 7.71 -9.59 4.32
N PHE A 312 8.15 -8.35 4.07
CA PHE A 312 7.76 -7.19 4.85
C PHE A 312 7.35 -6.06 3.90
N PRO A 313 6.39 -5.19 4.26
CA PRO A 313 6.11 -4.00 3.47
C PRO A 313 7.31 -3.06 3.49
N ASP A 314 7.36 -2.13 2.53
CA ASP A 314 8.44 -1.15 2.39
C ASP A 314 8.64 -0.29 3.65
N ASN A 315 7.60 -0.15 4.47
CA ASN A 315 7.68 0.54 5.75
C ASN A 315 7.42 -0.41 6.93
N PRO A 316 8.44 -1.09 7.48
CA PRO A 316 8.26 -1.99 8.62
C PRO A 316 7.71 -1.32 9.88
N ALA A 317 7.91 -0.01 10.06
CA ALA A 317 7.34 0.74 11.18
C ALA A 317 5.81 0.81 11.10
N ALA A 318 5.23 0.78 9.90
CA ALA A 318 3.80 0.86 9.68
C ALA A 318 2.99 -0.26 10.36
N PHE A 319 3.59 -1.44 10.54
CA PHE A 319 2.95 -2.54 11.31
C PHE A 319 2.77 -2.16 12.78
N GLY A 320 3.86 -1.76 13.42
CA GLY A 320 3.86 -1.43 14.84
C GLY A 320 3.01 -0.19 15.14
N LEU A 321 3.05 0.81 14.28
CA LEU A 321 2.26 2.03 14.39
C LEU A 321 0.75 1.71 14.30
N GLU A 322 0.33 0.89 13.33
CA GLU A 322 -1.08 0.53 13.18
C GLU A 322 -1.59 -0.35 14.32
N ALA A 323 -0.80 -1.33 14.74
CA ALA A 323 -1.14 -2.17 15.91
C ALA A 323 -1.27 -1.33 17.19
N LEU A 324 -0.42 -0.31 17.39
CA LEU A 324 -0.51 0.64 18.50
C LEU A 324 -1.75 1.52 18.39
N SER A 325 -2.04 2.05 17.20
CA SER A 325 -3.25 2.83 16.92
C SER A 325 -4.51 2.02 17.23
N ARG A 326 -4.56 0.76 16.79
CA ARG A 326 -5.64 -0.18 17.10
C ARG A 326 -5.82 -0.38 18.60
N MET A 327 -4.74 -0.69 19.30
CA MET A 327 -4.76 -0.95 20.76
C MET A 327 -5.25 0.27 21.54
N THR A 328 -4.78 1.46 21.20
CA THR A 328 -5.18 2.71 21.87
C THR A 328 -6.61 3.09 21.54
N SER A 329 -7.06 2.86 20.32
CA SER A 329 -8.46 3.05 19.90
C SER A 329 -9.41 2.08 20.61
N GLU A 330 -9.04 0.80 20.74
CA GLU A 330 -9.82 -0.18 21.53
C GLU A 330 -9.91 0.23 23.02
N THR A 331 -8.84 0.81 23.57
CA THR A 331 -8.86 1.37 24.93
C THR A 331 -9.84 2.54 25.02
N PHE A 332 -9.80 3.48 24.10
CA PHE A 332 -10.76 4.59 24.02
C PHE A 332 -12.21 4.10 23.98
N ILE A 333 -12.53 3.12 23.12
CA ILE A 333 -13.87 2.53 23.02
C ILE A 333 -14.34 1.95 24.36
N GLN A 334 -13.45 1.37 25.18
CA GLN A 334 -13.81 0.90 26.51
C GLN A 334 -14.18 2.06 27.45
N TYR A 335 -13.50 3.18 27.34
CA TYR A 335 -13.82 4.39 28.11
C TYR A 335 -15.15 5.00 27.62
N ALA A 336 -15.34 5.14 26.32
CA ALA A 336 -16.61 5.62 25.75
C ALA A 336 -17.81 4.81 26.22
N ARG A 337 -17.72 3.49 26.23
CA ARG A 337 -18.76 2.58 26.75
C ARG A 337 -19.04 2.80 28.23
N ARG A 338 -18.04 3.12 29.05
CA ARG A 338 -18.22 3.39 30.49
C ARG A 338 -18.93 4.71 30.75
N GLU A 339 -18.64 5.70 29.92
CA GLU A 339 -19.25 7.04 29.99
C GLU A 339 -20.61 7.11 29.26
N GLY A 340 -21.03 6.02 28.58
CA GLY A 340 -22.28 5.97 27.81
C GLY A 340 -22.24 6.82 26.53
N VAL A 341 -21.05 6.99 25.95
CA VAL A 341 -20.84 7.76 24.72
C VAL A 341 -20.80 6.83 23.52
N ASP A 342 -21.65 7.14 22.52
CA ASP A 342 -21.77 6.32 21.32
C ASP A 342 -20.61 6.58 20.34
N VAL A 343 -20.05 5.49 19.79
CA VAL A 343 -18.94 5.53 18.84
C VAL A 343 -19.14 4.50 17.74
N THR A 344 -19.06 4.90 16.49
CA THR A 344 -18.92 3.99 15.35
C THR A 344 -17.45 3.58 15.23
N ALA A 345 -17.15 2.32 15.54
CA ALA A 345 -15.82 1.75 15.42
C ALA A 345 -15.74 0.79 14.21
N ARG A 346 -14.72 0.97 13.37
CA ARG A 346 -14.43 0.14 12.20
C ARG A 346 -12.99 -0.37 12.29
N PHE A 347 -12.86 -1.62 12.70
CA PHE A 347 -11.57 -2.28 12.85
C PHE A 347 -11.42 -3.39 11.83
N ARG A 348 -10.40 -3.30 10.98
CA ARG A 348 -10.07 -4.31 9.97
C ARG A 348 -9.12 -5.37 10.54
N ASP A 349 -9.22 -6.58 10.01
CA ASP A 349 -8.35 -7.71 10.40
C ASP A 349 -6.98 -7.65 9.69
N SER A 350 -6.83 -6.77 8.70
CA SER A 350 -5.60 -6.47 7.97
C SER A 350 -5.40 -4.96 7.83
N GLY A 351 -4.28 -4.56 7.25
CA GLY A 351 -3.94 -3.17 6.95
C GLY A 351 -2.91 -2.60 7.88
N THR A 352 -1.96 -1.88 7.28
CA THR A 352 -0.87 -1.18 7.94
C THR A 352 -1.14 0.33 8.04
N HIS A 353 -0.20 1.08 8.62
CA HIS A 353 -0.30 2.53 8.82
C HIS A 353 0.04 3.27 7.53
N SER A 354 -0.89 3.32 6.55
CA SER A 354 -0.63 3.85 5.22
C SER A 354 -1.83 4.53 4.56
N TRP A 355 -1.54 5.45 3.63
CA TRP A 355 -2.48 6.33 2.97
C TRP A 355 -3.66 5.65 2.25
N PRO A 356 -3.51 4.51 1.55
CA PRO A 356 -4.65 3.88 0.89
C PRO A 356 -5.78 3.47 1.85
N TYR A 357 -5.43 3.05 3.07
CA TYR A 357 -6.43 2.75 4.09
C TYR A 357 -7.14 4.00 4.59
N TRP A 358 -6.45 5.12 4.75
CA TRP A 358 -7.07 6.38 5.18
C TRP A 358 -7.94 6.99 4.08
N GLN A 359 -7.55 6.88 2.82
CA GLN A 359 -8.41 7.22 1.69
C GLN A 359 -9.71 6.41 1.69
N PHE A 360 -9.62 5.10 1.94
CA PHE A 360 -10.79 4.25 2.10
C PHE A 360 -11.67 4.73 3.26
N GLU A 361 -11.11 4.97 4.44
CA GLU A 361 -11.86 5.42 5.62
C GLU A 361 -12.49 6.81 5.44
N MET A 362 -11.85 7.72 4.71
CA MET A 362 -12.44 9.00 4.33
C MET A 362 -13.80 8.78 3.63
N SER A 363 -13.86 7.84 2.71
CA SER A 363 -15.09 7.53 2.00
C SER A 363 -16.12 6.79 2.85
N GLN A 364 -15.69 5.87 3.74
CA GLN A 364 -16.56 5.09 4.61
C GLN A 364 -17.21 5.93 5.72
N SER A 365 -16.50 6.95 6.21
CA SER A 365 -17.01 7.85 7.26
C SER A 365 -17.98 8.90 6.73
N PHE A 366 -17.93 9.21 5.42
CA PHE A 366 -18.70 10.31 4.84
C PHE A 366 -20.22 10.22 5.01
N PRO A 367 -20.92 9.08 4.86
CA PRO A 367 -22.37 9.03 5.08
C PRO A 367 -22.77 9.47 6.49
N GLN A 368 -22.08 8.99 7.51
CA GLN A 368 -22.31 9.36 8.90
C GLN A 368 -21.98 10.83 9.15
N MET A 369 -20.88 11.32 8.54
CA MET A 369 -20.51 12.74 8.59
C MET A 369 -21.54 13.63 7.89
N ALA A 370 -22.04 13.22 6.73
CA ALA A 370 -23.07 13.95 5.98
C ALA A 370 -24.39 14.05 6.76
N ASP A 371 -24.76 12.97 7.48
CA ASP A 371 -25.92 12.99 8.38
C ASP A 371 -25.71 13.96 9.54
N ALA A 372 -24.55 13.93 10.17
CA ALA A 372 -24.18 14.82 11.26
C ALA A 372 -24.16 16.30 10.84
N LEU A 373 -23.65 16.60 9.64
CA LEU A 373 -23.62 17.93 9.06
C LEU A 373 -24.99 18.40 8.53
N GLY A 374 -26.00 17.52 8.50
CA GLY A 374 -27.34 17.83 7.99
C GLY A 374 -27.36 18.05 6.47
N LEU A 375 -26.49 17.42 5.72
CA LEU A 375 -26.45 17.53 4.25
C LEU A 375 -27.70 16.92 3.64
N GLU A 376 -28.36 17.68 2.79
CA GLU A 376 -29.44 17.16 1.95
C GLU A 376 -28.93 16.16 0.92
N ALA A 377 -29.78 15.26 0.43
CA ALA A 377 -29.40 14.20 -0.50
C ALA A 377 -28.63 14.74 -1.73
N ASN A 378 -29.09 15.86 -2.30
CA ASN A 378 -28.43 16.49 -3.46
C ASN A 378 -27.07 17.11 -3.16
N ASP A 379 -26.73 17.32 -1.89
CA ASP A 379 -25.48 17.93 -1.46
C ASP A 379 -24.39 16.89 -1.17
N ARG A 380 -24.78 15.62 -1.08
CA ARG A 380 -23.90 14.49 -0.75
C ARG A 380 -23.11 13.94 -1.94
N GLY A 381 -23.24 14.57 -3.09
CA GLY A 381 -22.69 14.08 -4.35
C GLY A 381 -23.71 13.26 -5.15
N VAL A 382 -23.27 12.77 -6.29
CA VAL A 382 -24.12 11.91 -7.13
C VAL A 382 -24.54 10.71 -6.29
N THR A 383 -25.84 10.55 -6.11
CA THR A 383 -26.40 9.28 -5.63
C THR A 383 -26.05 8.26 -6.71
N CYS A 384 -24.99 7.52 -6.48
CA CYS A 384 -24.61 6.44 -7.34
C CYS A 384 -25.76 5.47 -7.44
N ASN A 385 -26.40 5.38 -8.59
CA ASN A 385 -27.33 4.31 -8.86
C ASN A 385 -26.48 3.06 -9.18
N VAL A 386 -26.26 2.23 -8.17
CA VAL A 386 -25.64 0.92 -8.35
C VAL A 386 -26.75 -0.03 -8.77
N GLY A 387 -27.02 -0.06 -10.08
CA GLY A 387 -28.08 -0.86 -10.69
C GLY A 387 -27.55 -1.95 -11.60
N GLY A 388 -28.47 -2.59 -12.33
CA GLY A 388 -28.12 -3.62 -13.31
C GLY A 388 -27.31 -4.78 -12.72
N ALA A 389 -26.51 -5.41 -13.56
CA ALA A 389 -25.72 -6.58 -13.19
C ALA A 389 -24.60 -6.26 -12.17
N ILE A 390 -23.99 -5.06 -12.25
CA ILE A 390 -23.02 -4.58 -11.25
C ILE A 390 -23.72 -4.43 -9.91
N GLY A 391 -24.91 -3.82 -9.87
CA GLY A 391 -25.67 -3.62 -8.64
C GLY A 391 -26.19 -4.90 -8.00
N GLU A 392 -26.55 -5.90 -8.81
CA GLU A 392 -26.92 -7.22 -8.29
C GLU A 392 -25.75 -7.90 -7.59
N ARG A 393 -24.57 -7.83 -8.18
CA ARG A 393 -23.35 -8.40 -7.64
C ARG A 393 -22.82 -7.64 -6.42
N TYR A 394 -22.94 -6.31 -6.43
CA TYR A 394 -22.48 -5.43 -5.35
C TYR A 394 -23.17 -5.70 -4.02
N ARG A 395 -24.44 -6.10 -4.03
CA ARG A 395 -25.20 -6.40 -2.81
C ARG A 395 -24.61 -7.54 -1.98
N ASP A 396 -23.85 -8.42 -2.62
CA ASP A 396 -23.20 -9.57 -1.99
C ASP A 396 -21.74 -9.27 -1.59
N PHE A 397 -21.29 -8.00 -1.71
CA PHE A 397 -19.87 -7.65 -1.65
C PHE A 397 -19.59 -6.45 -0.74
N GLU A 398 -19.49 -6.71 0.57
CA GLU A 398 -19.27 -5.65 1.58
C GLU A 398 -17.90 -4.92 1.46
N GLY A 399 -16.89 -5.54 0.82
CA GLY A 399 -15.52 -5.02 0.74
C GLY A 399 -15.27 -3.93 -0.32
N LEU A 400 -16.22 -3.72 -1.25
CA LEU A 400 -16.02 -2.76 -2.35
C LEU A 400 -16.22 -1.30 -1.94
N GLY A 401 -16.84 -1.06 -0.78
CA GLY A 401 -17.07 0.26 -0.24
C GLY A 401 -18.13 1.06 -0.99
N MET A 402 -18.08 2.39 -0.85
CA MET A 402 -19.09 3.28 -1.43
C MET A 402 -18.90 3.47 -2.94
N CYS A 403 -20.01 3.62 -3.64
CA CYS A 403 -20.02 4.00 -5.04
C CYS A 403 -19.48 5.43 -5.23
N LEU A 404 -18.60 5.63 -6.20
CA LEU A 404 -17.97 6.92 -6.53
C LEU A 404 -18.38 7.48 -7.89
N SER A 405 -18.92 6.64 -8.79
CA SER A 405 -19.38 7.07 -10.12
C SER A 405 -20.65 6.37 -10.54
N GLY A 406 -21.38 6.92 -11.51
CA GLY A 406 -22.32 6.12 -12.30
C GLY A 406 -21.59 5.13 -13.18
N GLU A 407 -22.32 4.21 -13.84
CA GLU A 407 -21.76 3.35 -14.87
C GLU A 407 -21.26 4.19 -16.07
N TYR A 408 -20.08 3.87 -16.58
CA TYR A 408 -19.52 4.48 -17.78
C TYR A 408 -19.02 3.42 -18.75
N ARG A 409 -18.98 3.76 -20.05
CA ARG A 409 -18.57 2.82 -21.10
C ARG A 409 -17.06 2.64 -21.12
N VAL A 410 -16.62 1.40 -21.31
CA VAL A 410 -15.22 1.01 -21.46
C VAL A 410 -15.14 -0.27 -22.33
N ALA A 411 -14.30 -0.27 -23.36
CA ALA A 411 -13.97 -1.45 -24.19
C ALA A 411 -15.20 -2.31 -24.66
N GLY A 412 -16.33 -1.67 -24.92
CA GLY A 412 -17.55 -2.37 -25.34
C GLY A 412 -18.45 -2.88 -24.21
N GLY A 413 -18.02 -2.72 -22.95
CA GLY A 413 -18.82 -2.97 -21.75
C GLY A 413 -19.04 -1.71 -20.93
N VAL A 414 -19.20 -1.87 -19.62
CA VAL A 414 -19.31 -0.77 -18.65
C VAL A 414 -18.43 -1.04 -17.44
N ALA A 415 -18.03 0.06 -16.80
CA ALA A 415 -17.37 0.06 -15.51
C ALA A 415 -18.06 1.02 -14.53
N GLN A 416 -17.87 0.81 -13.24
CA GLN A 416 -18.37 1.67 -12.17
C GLN A 416 -17.34 1.71 -11.05
N ASP A 417 -17.00 2.93 -10.57
CA ASP A 417 -16.00 3.13 -9.54
C ASP A 417 -16.62 3.06 -8.14
N PHE A 418 -15.89 2.43 -7.23
CA PHE A 418 -16.19 2.33 -5.81
C PHE A 418 -14.97 2.74 -4.98
N SER A 419 -15.15 3.05 -3.71
CA SER A 419 -14.06 3.50 -2.83
C SER A 419 -12.96 2.44 -2.61
N GLY A 420 -13.31 1.17 -2.67
CA GLY A 420 -12.38 0.04 -2.51
C GLY A 420 -11.94 -0.60 -3.81
N GLY A 421 -12.51 -0.24 -4.97
CA GLY A 421 -12.18 -0.87 -6.26
C GLY A 421 -13.10 -0.47 -7.38
N ARG A 422 -13.22 -1.32 -8.39
CA ARG A 422 -14.03 -1.07 -9.58
C ARG A 422 -14.83 -2.29 -9.99
N GLY A 423 -16.11 -2.06 -10.34
CA GLY A 423 -16.97 -3.05 -10.97
C GLY A 423 -16.86 -2.94 -12.50
N TYR A 424 -16.86 -4.09 -13.17
CA TYR A 424 -16.84 -4.20 -14.61
C TYR A 424 -17.95 -5.13 -15.06
N TRP A 425 -18.54 -4.84 -16.21
CA TRP A 425 -19.50 -5.72 -16.84
C TRP A 425 -19.31 -5.73 -18.36
N SER A 426 -19.35 -6.91 -18.94
CA SER A 426 -19.54 -7.11 -20.37
C SER A 426 -20.62 -8.17 -20.62
N GLU A 427 -21.19 -8.21 -21.83
CA GLU A 427 -22.17 -9.24 -22.21
C GLU A 427 -21.55 -10.65 -22.16
N ALA A 428 -20.25 -10.75 -22.46
CA ALA A 428 -19.52 -12.02 -22.49
C ALA A 428 -19.16 -12.56 -21.10
N THR A 429 -18.79 -11.68 -20.16
CA THR A 429 -18.24 -12.09 -18.87
C THR A 429 -19.22 -11.94 -17.71
N GLY A 430 -20.25 -11.08 -17.84
CA GLY A 430 -21.09 -10.68 -16.72
C GLY A 430 -20.41 -9.64 -15.82
N ALA A 431 -20.93 -9.44 -14.61
CA ALA A 431 -20.42 -8.45 -13.66
C ALA A 431 -19.38 -9.05 -12.72
N HIS A 432 -18.21 -8.41 -12.65
CA HIS A 432 -17.11 -8.81 -11.77
C HIS A 432 -16.41 -7.59 -11.19
N PHE A 433 -15.71 -7.80 -10.07
CA PHE A 433 -15.00 -6.75 -9.35
C PHE A 433 -13.50 -7.01 -9.33
N ALA A 434 -12.73 -5.93 -9.44
CA ALA A 434 -11.29 -5.91 -9.18
C ALA A 434 -10.99 -4.78 -8.18
N TRP A 435 -10.27 -5.11 -7.11
CA TRP A 435 -9.94 -4.17 -6.04
C TRP A 435 -8.53 -4.40 -5.49
N GLY A 436 -8.14 -3.63 -4.50
CA GLY A 436 -6.83 -3.77 -3.87
C GLY A 436 -5.69 -3.71 -4.87
N ARG A 437 -4.67 -4.54 -4.67
CA ARG A 437 -3.48 -4.59 -5.54
C ARG A 437 -3.76 -5.15 -6.92
N ILE A 438 -4.63 -6.13 -7.02
CA ILE A 438 -5.02 -6.71 -8.32
C ILE A 438 -5.77 -5.66 -9.13
N GLY A 439 -6.73 -4.98 -8.52
CA GLY A 439 -7.48 -3.89 -9.16
C GLY A 439 -6.58 -2.72 -9.58
N GLY A 440 -5.63 -2.34 -8.73
CA GLY A 440 -4.62 -1.32 -9.04
C GLY A 440 -3.78 -1.71 -10.24
N ARG A 441 -3.19 -2.91 -10.23
CA ARG A 441 -2.37 -3.40 -11.35
C ARG A 441 -3.17 -3.51 -12.65
N TYR A 442 -4.40 -4.01 -12.57
CA TYR A 442 -5.28 -4.09 -13.74
C TYR A 442 -5.57 -2.70 -14.33
N HIS A 443 -5.79 -1.70 -13.47
CA HIS A 443 -5.99 -0.33 -13.92
C HIS A 443 -4.73 0.26 -14.57
N GLU A 444 -3.54 0.06 -14.00
CA GLU A 444 -2.26 0.54 -14.54
C GLU A 444 -1.98 0.06 -15.96
N ILE A 445 -2.33 -1.20 -16.25
CA ILE A 445 -2.11 -1.77 -17.59
C ILE A 445 -3.22 -1.42 -18.61
N GLY A 446 -4.23 -0.60 -18.20
CA GLY A 446 -5.30 -0.11 -19.08
C GLY A 446 -6.65 -0.79 -18.88
N GLY A 447 -6.84 -1.61 -17.84
CA GLY A 447 -8.12 -2.26 -17.53
C GLY A 447 -8.64 -3.14 -18.67
N PRO A 448 -9.93 -3.05 -19.03
CA PRO A 448 -10.51 -3.85 -20.13
C PRO A 448 -9.94 -3.57 -21.52
N GLU A 449 -9.25 -2.45 -21.72
CA GLU A 449 -8.55 -2.10 -22.97
C GLU A 449 -7.17 -2.76 -23.06
N SER A 450 -6.69 -3.33 -21.96
CA SER A 450 -5.43 -4.09 -21.92
C SER A 450 -5.57 -5.44 -22.64
N PRO A 451 -4.45 -6.12 -22.91
CA PRO A 451 -4.47 -7.47 -23.47
C PRO A 451 -5.22 -8.52 -22.61
N LEU A 452 -5.49 -8.24 -21.33
CA LEU A 452 -6.24 -9.14 -20.45
C LEU A 452 -7.74 -9.20 -20.79
N GLY A 453 -8.33 -8.12 -21.34
CA GLY A 453 -9.78 -8.02 -21.51
C GLY A 453 -10.53 -7.86 -20.19
N PHE A 454 -11.83 -8.15 -20.17
CA PHE A 454 -12.69 -8.04 -19.00
C PHE A 454 -12.41 -9.14 -17.96
N PRO A 455 -12.65 -8.85 -16.66
CA PRO A 455 -12.59 -9.87 -15.62
C PRO A 455 -13.70 -10.91 -15.81
N THR A 456 -13.36 -12.18 -15.61
CA THR A 456 -14.28 -13.34 -15.66
C THR A 456 -14.59 -13.89 -14.27
N THR A 457 -13.82 -13.46 -13.25
CA THR A 457 -14.09 -13.69 -11.83
C THR A 457 -13.96 -12.37 -11.07
N SER A 458 -14.59 -12.27 -9.92
CA SER A 458 -14.17 -11.27 -8.92
C SER A 458 -12.95 -11.81 -8.17
N GLU A 459 -12.23 -10.92 -7.45
CA GLU A 459 -11.08 -11.31 -6.67
C GLU A 459 -11.42 -12.45 -5.69
N THR A 460 -10.59 -13.47 -5.68
CA THR A 460 -10.80 -14.70 -4.92
C THR A 460 -9.52 -15.06 -4.17
N ILE A 461 -9.65 -15.62 -2.98
CA ILE A 461 -8.52 -16.15 -2.21
C ILE A 461 -8.02 -17.42 -2.91
N THR A 462 -6.70 -17.57 -3.04
CA THR A 462 -6.06 -18.77 -3.59
C THR A 462 -6.33 -20.00 -2.71
N PRO A 463 -6.35 -21.22 -3.28
CA PRO A 463 -6.60 -22.46 -2.53
C PRO A 463 -5.69 -22.71 -1.33
N ASP A 464 -4.45 -22.20 -1.37
CA ASP A 464 -3.49 -22.28 -0.24
C ASP A 464 -3.78 -21.25 0.88
N GLY A 465 -4.69 -20.29 0.64
CA GLY A 465 -5.05 -19.24 1.58
C GLY A 465 -4.03 -18.11 1.73
N VAL A 466 -2.97 -18.08 0.92
CA VAL A 466 -1.89 -17.10 1.02
C VAL A 466 -2.14 -15.90 0.11
N GLY A 467 -2.48 -16.16 -1.14
CA GLY A 467 -2.63 -15.14 -2.17
C GLY A 467 -4.08 -14.84 -2.55
N ARG A 468 -4.22 -13.99 -3.55
CA ARG A 468 -5.48 -13.64 -4.20
C ARG A 468 -5.30 -13.62 -5.71
N PHE A 469 -6.38 -13.81 -6.45
CA PHE A 469 -6.36 -13.73 -7.89
C PHE A 469 -7.68 -13.22 -8.48
N ASN A 470 -7.60 -12.66 -9.69
CA ASN A 470 -8.70 -12.50 -10.64
C ASN A 470 -8.36 -13.18 -11.95
N HIS A 471 -9.32 -13.87 -12.53
CA HIS A 471 -9.25 -14.31 -13.93
C HIS A 471 -9.86 -13.25 -14.84
N PHE A 472 -9.30 -13.14 -16.05
CA PHE A 472 -9.72 -12.27 -17.14
C PHE A 472 -9.89 -13.09 -18.41
N GLU A 473 -10.42 -12.48 -19.48
CA GLU A 473 -10.65 -13.18 -20.75
C GLU A 473 -9.38 -13.82 -21.33
N HIS A 474 -8.21 -13.19 -21.12
CA HIS A 474 -6.96 -13.62 -21.77
C HIS A 474 -5.80 -13.83 -20.80
N GLY A 475 -6.08 -14.02 -19.52
CA GLY A 475 -5.06 -14.26 -18.50
C GLY A 475 -5.60 -14.09 -17.09
N SER A 476 -4.69 -13.84 -16.16
CA SER A 476 -5.01 -13.68 -14.73
C SER A 476 -4.05 -12.69 -14.09
N ILE A 477 -4.46 -12.12 -12.96
CA ILE A 477 -3.55 -11.41 -12.06
C ILE A 477 -3.56 -12.16 -10.74
N TYR A 478 -2.39 -12.52 -10.26
CA TYR A 478 -2.16 -13.12 -8.95
C TYR A 478 -1.40 -12.15 -8.05
N TRP A 479 -1.75 -12.16 -6.79
CA TRP A 479 -1.12 -11.34 -5.78
C TRP A 479 -0.79 -12.14 -4.53
N THR A 480 0.40 -11.91 -3.98
CA THR A 480 0.76 -12.28 -2.60
C THR A 480 1.48 -11.11 -1.93
N PRO A 481 1.57 -11.10 -0.58
CA PRO A 481 2.39 -10.11 0.12
C PRO A 481 3.87 -10.11 -0.30
N ASP A 482 4.38 -11.27 -0.73
CA ASP A 482 5.79 -11.47 -1.05
C ASP A 482 6.13 -11.16 -2.53
N THR A 483 5.19 -11.36 -3.46
CA THR A 483 5.44 -11.23 -4.91
C THR A 483 4.80 -10.01 -5.54
N GLY A 484 3.85 -9.35 -4.84
CA GLY A 484 3.02 -8.29 -5.43
C GLY A 484 2.03 -8.82 -6.47
N ALA A 485 1.37 -7.91 -7.18
CA ALA A 485 0.40 -8.27 -8.21
C ALA A 485 1.12 -8.50 -9.55
N GLN A 486 1.06 -9.72 -10.07
CA GLN A 486 1.73 -10.15 -11.30
C GLN A 486 0.71 -10.60 -12.34
N VAL A 487 0.83 -10.09 -13.56
CA VAL A 487 0.01 -10.50 -14.71
C VAL A 487 0.55 -11.80 -15.30
N VAL A 488 -0.32 -12.78 -15.48
CA VAL A 488 0.00 -14.05 -16.15
C VAL A 488 -0.91 -14.17 -17.37
N MET A 489 -0.35 -14.06 -18.57
CA MET A 489 -1.10 -14.18 -19.83
C MET A 489 -1.48 -15.63 -20.10
N ALA A 490 -2.55 -15.86 -20.85
CA ALA A 490 -3.12 -17.19 -21.09
C ALA A 490 -2.13 -18.21 -21.69
N ASP A 491 -1.19 -17.76 -22.51
CA ASP A 491 -0.15 -18.60 -23.10
C ASP A 491 0.88 -19.14 -22.10
N ILE A 492 1.09 -18.42 -21.00
CA ILE A 492 1.91 -18.83 -19.84
C ILE A 492 1.03 -19.57 -18.82
N ALA A 493 -0.19 -19.07 -18.56
CA ALA A 493 -1.11 -19.62 -17.58
C ALA A 493 -1.46 -21.09 -17.81
N ASN A 494 -1.58 -21.53 -19.08
CA ASN A 494 -1.87 -22.92 -19.41
C ASN A 494 -0.75 -23.87 -18.96
N ALA A 495 0.51 -23.52 -19.21
CA ALA A 495 1.65 -24.32 -18.78
C ALA A 495 1.79 -24.32 -17.24
N TRP A 496 1.47 -23.20 -16.59
CA TRP A 496 1.43 -23.11 -15.14
C TRP A 496 0.31 -23.96 -14.52
N ALA A 497 -0.85 -24.00 -15.17
CA ALA A 497 -1.97 -24.86 -14.78
C ALA A 497 -1.59 -26.36 -14.80
N ASP A 498 -0.87 -26.80 -15.83
CA ASP A 498 -0.39 -28.18 -15.94
C ASP A 498 0.59 -28.56 -14.81
N GLU A 499 1.30 -27.57 -14.25
CA GLU A 499 2.19 -27.75 -13.06
C GLU A 499 1.43 -27.61 -11.72
N GLY A 500 0.14 -27.30 -11.70
CA GLY A 500 -0.70 -27.25 -10.50
C GLY A 500 -0.85 -25.85 -9.88
N TRP A 501 -0.68 -24.80 -10.68
CA TRP A 501 -0.82 -23.39 -10.29
C TRP A 501 0.14 -23.02 -9.13
N GLU A 502 -0.29 -22.13 -8.25
CA GLU A 502 0.47 -21.66 -7.08
C GLU A 502 0.79 -22.75 -6.07
N THR A 503 -0.02 -23.83 -6.03
CA THR A 503 0.21 -24.99 -5.15
C THR A 503 1.17 -26.01 -5.75
N GLY A 504 1.53 -25.86 -7.01
CA GLY A 504 2.45 -26.72 -7.74
C GLY A 504 3.93 -26.39 -7.47
N ARG A 505 4.80 -27.04 -8.26
CA ARG A 505 6.27 -26.90 -8.09
C ARG A 505 6.82 -25.52 -8.46
N LEU A 506 6.08 -24.75 -9.25
CA LEU A 506 6.47 -23.39 -9.67
C LEU A 506 6.16 -22.34 -8.60
N GLY A 507 5.14 -22.54 -7.75
CA GLY A 507 4.70 -21.51 -6.83
C GLY A 507 4.08 -20.30 -7.54
N TYR A 508 4.14 -19.14 -6.91
CA TYR A 508 3.60 -17.88 -7.46
C TYR A 508 4.51 -17.24 -8.51
N PRO A 509 3.94 -16.45 -9.45
CA PRO A 509 4.73 -15.63 -10.35
C PRO A 509 5.47 -14.53 -9.55
N THR A 510 6.75 -14.33 -9.86
CA THR A 510 7.63 -13.36 -9.21
C THR A 510 8.04 -12.21 -10.12
N SER A 511 7.69 -12.27 -11.39
CA SER A 511 7.89 -11.22 -12.37
C SER A 511 6.69 -11.09 -13.30
N GLU A 512 6.59 -9.97 -13.99
CA GLU A 512 5.81 -9.84 -15.20
C GLU A 512 6.48 -10.62 -16.34
N ARG A 513 5.71 -10.90 -17.39
CA ARG A 513 6.24 -11.43 -18.64
C ARG A 513 7.22 -10.46 -19.28
N TYR A 514 8.38 -10.95 -19.71
CA TYR A 514 9.43 -10.14 -20.35
C TYR A 514 9.94 -10.79 -21.64
N ASP A 515 10.43 -9.96 -22.57
CA ASP A 515 10.97 -10.42 -23.84
C ASP A 515 12.33 -11.07 -23.66
N VAL A 516 12.56 -12.19 -24.39
CA VAL A 516 13.84 -12.89 -24.49
C VAL A 516 14.15 -13.18 -25.96
N PRO A 517 15.41 -13.43 -26.34
CA PRO A 517 15.72 -13.84 -27.71
C PRO A 517 14.92 -15.06 -28.14
N GLY A 518 14.05 -14.89 -29.16
CA GLY A 518 13.23 -15.99 -29.71
C GLY A 518 11.89 -16.24 -29.00
N GLY A 519 11.50 -15.44 -27.98
CA GLY A 519 10.24 -15.65 -27.28
C GLY A 519 10.01 -14.68 -26.14
N VAL A 520 9.26 -15.14 -25.14
CA VAL A 520 9.00 -14.44 -23.88
C VAL A 520 9.19 -15.39 -22.70
N ALA A 521 9.50 -14.84 -21.54
CA ALA A 521 9.64 -15.61 -20.31
C ALA A 521 8.91 -14.93 -19.14
N GLN A 522 8.60 -15.70 -18.12
CA GLN A 522 8.08 -15.22 -16.83
C GLN A 522 8.68 -16.05 -15.71
N ASP A 523 9.13 -15.37 -14.65
CA ASP A 523 9.73 -16.00 -13.48
C ASP A 523 8.65 -16.40 -12.47
N PHE A 524 8.90 -17.50 -11.81
CA PHE A 524 8.12 -18.04 -10.70
C PHE A 524 9.05 -18.38 -9.54
N GLU A 525 8.51 -18.60 -8.35
CA GLU A 525 9.31 -18.96 -7.15
C GLU A 525 10.19 -20.19 -7.39
N GLY A 526 9.67 -21.20 -8.10
CA GLY A 526 10.35 -22.49 -8.35
C GLY A 526 11.09 -22.59 -9.69
N GLY A 527 11.00 -21.60 -10.58
CA GLY A 527 11.61 -21.66 -11.89
C GLY A 527 11.11 -20.64 -12.89
N TYR A 528 10.96 -21.05 -14.15
CA TYR A 528 10.53 -20.21 -15.28
C TYR A 528 9.47 -20.89 -16.13
N ILE A 529 8.63 -20.10 -16.76
CA ILE A 529 7.92 -20.53 -17.96
C ILE A 529 8.44 -19.70 -19.13
N VAL A 530 8.87 -20.38 -20.17
CA VAL A 530 9.38 -19.77 -21.40
C VAL A 530 8.46 -20.14 -22.54
N LYS A 531 7.93 -19.13 -23.24
CA LYS A 531 7.08 -19.30 -24.42
C LYS A 531 7.85 -18.85 -25.66
N PRO A 532 8.39 -19.78 -26.47
CA PRO A 532 8.98 -19.44 -27.75
C PRO A 532 7.98 -18.76 -28.68
N ASN A 533 8.45 -17.98 -29.66
CA ASN A 533 7.59 -17.36 -30.67
C ASN A 533 6.80 -18.42 -31.46
N GLU A 534 7.39 -19.59 -31.66
CA GLU A 534 6.75 -20.73 -32.29
C GLU A 534 6.74 -21.93 -31.32
N GLY A 535 5.62 -22.66 -31.26
CA GLY A 535 5.46 -23.84 -30.39
C GLY A 535 4.81 -23.52 -29.04
N ASP A 536 4.85 -24.47 -28.12
CA ASP A 536 4.20 -24.40 -26.81
C ASP A 536 5.12 -23.77 -25.75
N ALA A 537 4.54 -23.25 -24.68
CA ALA A 537 5.29 -22.82 -23.50
C ALA A 537 5.97 -24.02 -22.84
N ARG A 538 7.17 -23.81 -22.29
CA ARG A 538 8.00 -24.83 -21.62
C ARG A 538 8.33 -24.40 -20.21
N VAL A 539 8.32 -25.37 -19.33
CA VAL A 539 8.62 -25.18 -17.90
C VAL A 539 10.07 -25.58 -17.62
N VAL A 540 10.81 -24.70 -16.94
CA VAL A 540 12.19 -24.95 -16.50
C VAL A 540 12.24 -24.71 -15.00
N LEU A 541 12.43 -25.76 -14.22
CA LEU A 541 12.26 -25.69 -12.76
C LEU A 541 13.30 -26.49 -11.98
N GLY A 542 13.25 -26.41 -10.65
CA GLY A 542 14.07 -27.19 -9.75
C GLY A 542 15.58 -27.01 -9.96
N ALA A 543 16.35 -28.10 -9.86
CA ALA A 543 17.80 -28.04 -10.02
C ALA A 543 18.23 -27.69 -11.46
N ILE A 544 17.47 -28.13 -12.47
CA ILE A 544 17.70 -27.77 -13.89
C ILE A 544 17.45 -26.27 -14.06
N GLY A 545 16.36 -25.74 -13.50
CA GLY A 545 16.07 -24.31 -13.51
C GLY A 545 17.15 -23.48 -12.82
N ALA A 546 17.68 -23.94 -11.69
CA ALA A 546 18.78 -23.27 -11.00
C ALA A 546 20.07 -23.26 -11.85
N ALA A 547 20.41 -24.36 -12.51
CA ALA A 547 21.55 -24.42 -13.41
C ALA A 547 21.37 -23.53 -14.65
N TYR A 548 20.17 -23.49 -15.21
CA TYR A 548 19.82 -22.60 -16.31
C TYR A 548 19.93 -21.12 -15.90
N ARG A 549 19.47 -20.76 -14.71
CA ARG A 549 19.62 -19.42 -14.11
C ARG A 549 21.09 -19.03 -13.94
N ALA A 550 21.90 -19.96 -13.42
CA ALA A 550 23.34 -19.73 -13.24
C ALA A 550 24.09 -19.52 -14.57
N GLY A 551 23.55 -20.05 -15.68
CA GLY A 551 24.04 -19.86 -17.04
C GLY A 551 23.53 -18.59 -17.75
N GLY A 552 22.79 -17.72 -17.08
CA GLY A 552 22.21 -16.47 -17.63
C GLY A 552 20.71 -16.52 -17.86
N GLY A 553 20.04 -17.63 -17.56
CA GLY A 553 18.59 -17.80 -17.68
C GLY A 553 18.08 -17.61 -19.12
N PRO A 554 16.78 -17.35 -19.32
CA PRO A 554 16.18 -17.24 -20.65
C PRO A 554 16.74 -16.08 -21.50
N ALA A 555 17.24 -15.02 -20.86
CA ALA A 555 17.68 -13.81 -21.54
C ALA A 555 19.12 -13.87 -22.06
N GLU A 556 20.05 -14.53 -21.32
CA GLU A 556 21.49 -14.41 -21.56
C GLU A 556 22.23 -15.76 -21.71
N THR A 557 21.52 -16.88 -21.57
CA THR A 557 22.17 -18.20 -21.64
C THR A 557 22.65 -18.55 -23.04
N SER A 558 23.81 -19.18 -23.12
CA SER A 558 24.32 -19.75 -24.37
C SER A 558 23.59 -21.03 -24.82
N LEU A 559 22.73 -21.61 -23.97
CA LEU A 559 21.92 -22.79 -24.30
C LEU A 559 20.69 -22.49 -25.17
N GLY A 560 20.27 -21.20 -25.24
CA GLY A 560 19.06 -20.81 -25.93
C GLY A 560 17.79 -21.22 -25.17
N LEU A 561 16.63 -21.24 -25.86
CA LEU A 561 15.34 -21.52 -25.26
C LEU A 561 15.11 -23.04 -25.03
N PRO A 562 14.28 -23.42 -24.03
CA PRO A 562 13.95 -24.82 -23.80
C PRO A 562 13.09 -25.37 -24.95
N LEU A 563 13.44 -26.56 -25.43
CA LEU A 563 12.71 -27.31 -26.47
C LEU A 563 11.73 -28.33 -25.89
N THR A 564 11.96 -28.77 -24.66
CA THR A 564 11.13 -29.75 -23.95
C THR A 564 10.94 -29.30 -22.49
N ASP A 565 9.98 -29.89 -21.82
CA ASP A 565 9.95 -29.93 -20.35
C ASP A 565 10.95 -30.96 -19.84
N GLU A 566 11.08 -31.13 -18.49
CA GLU A 566 11.94 -32.15 -17.89
C GLU A 566 11.56 -33.56 -18.36
N ILE A 567 12.52 -34.31 -18.83
CA ILE A 567 12.37 -35.70 -19.29
C ILE A 567 13.02 -36.63 -18.25
N PRO A 568 12.27 -37.57 -17.66
CA PRO A 568 12.84 -38.49 -16.69
C PRO A 568 13.79 -39.49 -17.32
N LEU A 569 14.88 -39.81 -16.62
CA LEU A 569 15.86 -40.81 -16.97
C LEU A 569 15.79 -41.99 -16.00
N PRO A 570 15.82 -43.26 -16.50
CA PRO A 570 15.74 -44.44 -15.62
C PRO A 570 16.91 -44.58 -14.67
N LYS A 571 18.12 -44.16 -15.06
CA LYS A 571 19.32 -44.24 -14.25
C LYS A 571 19.24 -43.18 -13.13
N ASP A 572 19.41 -43.62 -11.89
CA ASP A 572 19.51 -42.81 -10.68
C ASP A 572 18.31 -41.88 -10.46
N ASN A 573 17.14 -42.19 -11.06
CA ASN A 573 15.96 -41.30 -11.09
C ASN A 573 16.31 -39.87 -11.51
N GLY A 574 17.17 -39.75 -12.51
CA GLY A 574 17.63 -38.47 -13.03
C GLY A 574 16.62 -37.84 -13.97
N PHE A 575 16.93 -36.63 -14.38
CA PHE A 575 16.18 -35.87 -15.37
C PHE A 575 17.13 -35.17 -16.32
N PHE A 576 16.64 -34.87 -17.53
CA PHE A 576 17.29 -33.92 -18.42
C PHE A 576 16.29 -33.05 -19.12
N GLN A 577 16.74 -31.91 -19.60
CA GLN A 577 15.93 -30.99 -20.40
C GLN A 577 16.72 -30.52 -21.61
N ARG A 578 16.06 -30.45 -22.76
CA ARG A 578 16.66 -30.06 -24.03
C ARG A 578 16.47 -28.57 -24.26
N PHE A 579 17.52 -27.92 -24.73
CA PHE A 579 17.56 -26.54 -25.15
C PHE A 579 18.06 -26.43 -26.60
N GLU A 580 17.97 -25.25 -27.20
CA GLU A 580 18.34 -25.03 -28.61
C GLU A 580 19.79 -25.36 -28.90
N HIS A 581 20.71 -25.21 -27.93
CA HIS A 581 22.14 -25.34 -28.10
C HIS A 581 22.79 -26.27 -27.05
N GLY A 582 22.06 -27.27 -26.57
CA GLY A 582 22.56 -28.25 -25.59
C GLY A 582 21.47 -28.78 -24.68
N ASN A 583 21.90 -29.49 -23.65
CA ASN A 583 20.99 -30.06 -22.64
C ASN A 583 21.52 -29.81 -21.24
N ILE A 584 20.61 -29.79 -20.24
CA ILE A 584 20.99 -29.86 -18.82
C ILE A 584 20.55 -31.21 -18.29
N TYR A 585 21.47 -31.91 -17.64
CA TYR A 585 21.27 -33.21 -17.01
C TYR A 585 21.36 -33.06 -15.49
N TRP A 586 20.50 -33.79 -14.79
CA TRP A 586 20.49 -33.82 -13.34
C TRP A 586 20.32 -35.23 -12.81
N SER A 587 21.05 -35.54 -11.75
CA SER A 587 20.79 -36.67 -10.85
C SER A 587 21.10 -36.25 -9.41
N HIS A 588 20.56 -37.00 -8.43
CA HIS A 588 20.82 -36.69 -7.02
C HIS A 588 22.34 -36.73 -6.69
N GLY A 589 23.07 -37.59 -7.37
CA GLY A 589 24.52 -37.76 -7.12
C GLY A 589 25.44 -36.83 -7.90
N SER A 590 24.98 -36.27 -9.04
CA SER A 590 25.79 -35.38 -9.89
C SER A 590 25.48 -33.89 -9.69
N GLY A 591 24.28 -33.54 -9.25
CA GLY A 591 23.75 -32.19 -9.42
C GLY A 591 23.29 -31.92 -10.85
N ALA A 592 22.95 -30.66 -11.16
CA ALA A 592 22.51 -30.25 -12.50
C ALA A 592 23.65 -29.57 -13.26
N HIS A 593 23.96 -30.07 -14.45
CA HIS A 593 25.05 -29.55 -15.27
C HIS A 593 24.66 -29.48 -16.75
N ALA A 594 25.03 -28.37 -17.38
CA ALA A 594 24.85 -28.17 -18.81
C ALA A 594 25.90 -28.95 -19.63
N VAL A 595 25.45 -29.56 -20.70
CA VAL A 595 26.28 -30.12 -21.75
C VAL A 595 25.90 -29.42 -23.05
N PRO A 596 26.66 -28.39 -23.48
CA PRO A 596 26.43 -27.70 -24.74
C PRO A 596 26.62 -28.61 -25.96
N ASP A 597 25.90 -28.29 -27.04
CA ASP A 597 26.08 -28.97 -28.32
C ASP A 597 27.54 -28.85 -28.78
N GLY A 598 28.08 -29.95 -29.31
CA GLY A 598 29.46 -30.00 -29.79
C GLY A 598 30.04 -31.41 -29.74
N ASP A 599 31.34 -31.49 -29.96
CA ASP A 599 32.04 -32.76 -30.08
C ASP A 599 32.04 -33.57 -28.78
N ILE A 600 32.12 -32.88 -27.61
CA ILE A 600 32.06 -33.57 -26.29
C ILE A 600 30.68 -34.23 -26.11
N MET A 601 29.59 -33.50 -26.37
CA MET A 601 28.25 -34.05 -26.26
C MET A 601 28.01 -35.19 -27.26
N THR A 602 28.43 -35.00 -28.49
CA THR A 602 28.35 -36.03 -29.55
C THR A 602 29.07 -37.29 -29.17
N HIS A 603 30.30 -37.14 -28.69
CA HIS A 603 31.14 -38.28 -28.25
C HIS A 603 30.52 -39.00 -27.04
N TRP A 604 30.09 -38.26 -26.01
CA TRP A 604 29.39 -38.83 -24.87
C TRP A 604 28.14 -39.61 -25.28
N GLY A 605 27.43 -39.14 -26.31
CA GLY A 605 26.29 -39.83 -26.89
C GLY A 605 26.68 -41.19 -27.51
N THR A 606 27.81 -41.26 -28.22
CA THR A 606 28.30 -42.53 -28.82
C THR A 606 28.74 -43.56 -27.76
N THR A 607 29.04 -43.10 -26.54
CA THR A 607 29.43 -43.98 -25.41
C THR A 607 28.22 -44.42 -24.56
N GLY A 608 26.99 -43.98 -24.90
CA GLY A 608 25.73 -44.39 -24.26
C GLY A 608 25.18 -43.43 -23.25
N TRP A 609 25.51 -42.13 -23.36
CA TRP A 609 25.03 -41.06 -22.49
C TRP A 609 25.30 -41.36 -20.98
N GLU A 610 24.34 -41.01 -20.12
CA GLU A 610 24.38 -41.28 -18.69
C GLU A 610 24.50 -42.80 -18.37
N ASN A 611 24.00 -43.68 -19.25
CA ASN A 611 24.06 -45.12 -19.08
C ASN A 611 25.44 -45.73 -19.45
N GLY A 612 26.25 -44.97 -20.18
CA GLY A 612 27.59 -45.35 -20.60
C GLY A 612 28.63 -45.25 -19.45
N PRO A 613 29.91 -45.52 -19.78
CA PRO A 613 30.97 -45.54 -18.77
C PRO A 613 31.27 -44.20 -18.12
N PHE A 614 30.90 -43.11 -18.75
CA PHE A 614 31.11 -41.77 -18.20
C PHE A 614 30.05 -41.37 -17.17
N GLY A 615 28.83 -41.93 -17.21
CA GLY A 615 27.75 -41.54 -16.31
C GLY A 615 27.27 -40.11 -16.57
N TYR A 616 26.71 -39.45 -15.53
CA TYR A 616 26.23 -38.06 -15.58
C TYR A 616 27.37 -37.05 -15.58
N PRO A 617 27.19 -35.85 -16.20
CA PRO A 617 28.12 -34.74 -16.02
C PRO A 617 28.14 -34.31 -14.54
N VAL A 618 29.32 -33.96 -14.02
CA VAL A 618 29.50 -33.51 -12.62
C VAL A 618 30.12 -32.11 -12.54
N GLY A 619 30.34 -31.47 -13.66
CA GLY A 619 30.83 -30.10 -13.76
C GLY A 619 30.44 -29.42 -15.07
N PRO A 620 30.60 -28.10 -15.18
CA PRO A 620 30.39 -27.39 -16.41
C PRO A 620 31.49 -27.68 -17.43
N GLN A 621 31.13 -27.54 -18.72
CA GLN A 621 32.16 -27.51 -19.76
C GLN A 621 32.99 -26.24 -19.59
N ARG A 622 34.33 -26.36 -19.71
CA ARG A 622 35.26 -25.25 -19.53
C ARG A 622 36.38 -25.25 -20.56
N GLN A 623 36.94 -24.09 -20.81
CA GLN A 623 38.15 -23.94 -21.63
C GLN A 623 39.38 -24.44 -20.88
N ILE A 624 40.29 -25.09 -21.58
CA ILE A 624 41.56 -25.52 -21.02
C ILE A 624 42.73 -24.66 -21.52
N PRO A 625 43.81 -24.47 -20.70
CA PRO A 625 44.97 -23.65 -21.08
C PRO A 625 45.68 -24.07 -22.36
N ALA A 626 45.61 -25.34 -22.70
CA ALA A 626 46.23 -25.91 -23.91
C ALA A 626 45.47 -25.59 -25.21
N GLY A 627 44.32 -24.89 -25.10
CA GLY A 627 43.40 -24.65 -26.20
C GLY A 627 42.48 -25.85 -26.43
N GLY A 628 41.18 -25.64 -26.24
CA GLY A 628 40.13 -26.66 -26.36
C GLY A 628 39.15 -26.60 -25.21
N LEU A 629 38.32 -27.62 -25.09
CA LEU A 629 37.26 -27.76 -24.11
C LEU A 629 37.41 -29.04 -23.31
N GLU A 630 36.98 -29.02 -22.05
CA GLU A 630 36.86 -30.24 -21.25
C GLU A 630 35.58 -30.21 -20.44
N GLN A 631 35.04 -31.39 -20.14
CA GLN A 631 33.94 -31.59 -19.22
C GLN A 631 34.15 -32.83 -18.37
N GLU A 632 33.85 -32.70 -17.08
CA GLU A 632 33.94 -33.77 -16.10
C GLU A 632 32.62 -34.54 -16.01
N PHE A 633 32.72 -35.85 -15.98
CA PHE A 633 31.64 -36.81 -15.79
C PHE A 633 31.95 -37.72 -14.59
N GLN A 634 30.95 -38.43 -14.09
CA GLN A 634 31.15 -39.36 -12.97
C GLN A 634 32.28 -40.38 -13.22
N GLY A 635 32.41 -40.86 -14.43
CA GLY A 635 33.41 -41.89 -14.84
C GLY A 635 34.71 -41.33 -15.41
N GLY A 636 34.92 -40.00 -15.41
CA GLY A 636 36.15 -39.40 -15.93
C GLY A 636 35.94 -38.10 -16.69
N TRP A 637 36.84 -37.77 -17.59
CA TRP A 637 36.86 -36.54 -18.38
C TRP A 637 36.75 -36.83 -19.87
N ILE A 638 36.03 -35.99 -20.60
CA ILE A 638 36.05 -35.91 -22.05
C ILE A 638 36.59 -34.53 -22.41
N ARG A 639 37.66 -34.52 -23.24
CA ARG A 639 38.32 -33.31 -23.71
C ARG A 639 38.27 -33.24 -25.23
N GLN A 640 38.14 -32.05 -25.77
CA GLN A 640 38.35 -31.74 -27.16
C GLN A 640 39.58 -30.85 -27.26
N ILE A 641 40.66 -31.35 -27.89
CA ILE A 641 41.92 -30.64 -28.07
C ILE A 641 42.28 -30.65 -29.55
N ASN A 642 42.50 -29.50 -30.16
CA ASN A 642 42.79 -29.34 -31.59
C ASN A 642 41.82 -30.07 -32.54
N GLY A 643 40.55 -30.22 -32.13
CA GLY A 643 39.51 -30.90 -32.89
C GLY A 643 39.46 -32.43 -32.71
N GLU A 644 40.34 -33.00 -31.87
CA GLU A 644 40.34 -34.42 -31.51
C GLU A 644 39.74 -34.62 -30.11
N ILE A 645 39.07 -35.75 -29.90
CA ILE A 645 38.52 -36.14 -28.60
C ILE A 645 39.52 -37.02 -27.84
N GLU A 646 39.79 -36.66 -26.62
CA GLU A 646 40.56 -37.42 -25.65
C GLU A 646 39.66 -37.85 -24.47
N GLU A 647 39.80 -39.12 -24.06
CA GLU A 647 39.12 -39.68 -22.89
C GLU A 647 40.09 -39.90 -21.75
N GLU A 648 39.71 -39.54 -20.53
CA GLU A 648 40.38 -39.94 -19.30
C GLU A 648 39.35 -40.61 -18.40
N ARG A 649 39.46 -41.90 -18.15
CA ARG A 649 38.54 -42.69 -17.31
C ARG A 649 39.11 -42.86 -15.92
N ARG A 650 38.23 -42.80 -14.91
CA ARG A 650 38.52 -43.09 -13.51
C ARG A 650 38.57 -44.59 -13.24
#